data_8c2b7ec75b0aaa80bd6b3270e903fb08
#
_entry.id   8c2b7ec75b0aaa80bd6b3270e903fb08
#
_cell.length_a   1.000
_cell.length_b   1.000
_cell.length_c   1.000
_cell.angle_alpha   90.00
_cell.angle_beta   90.00
_cell.angle_gamma   90.00
#
_symmetry.space_group_name_H-M   'P 1'
#
loop_
_entity.id
_entity.type
_entity.pdbx_description
1 polymer ?
#
loop_
_entity_poly.entity_id
_entity_poly.type
_entity_poly.pdbx_seq_one_letter_code
_entity_poly.pdbx_strand_id
1 'polypeptide(L)'
;MAEYNRYSVEPEDIPRRRRDRQKKKAKSRSRVWLVVKLFIVALLLALIAGLAVAAGAIYALSRDLPSLENLRRNKQAVNTVVYDVHGQTIAVLHGDENRSLVGPSQIPDVMKESTVAVEDSRFYEHHGVDFQGVARAILENIRAGGVVQGGSTITEQYVKNAYVGNERTYTRKIREAVLAWQLEDKWSKDKILTEYLNTVYYGAGAYGVEAASLTYFHKHVSKLNLQEAALLAAIPKFPSEYTPTTDAKMAKQRRDLVLQLMATQGYITQDRADRAMKSKLHVYQRPLNQNNSMADYFVSYVQSVLTKRFGSAQVFAGGLKVYTSIDMKWQQEAMDILKSTTAPLNFGFKPSAALVAIDPANGYIRTMVGGLDFKKKQFNLASQARRQAGSSMKPIVLATAVEQGMNPDTTYYSSKSPVVIPMGLYAAPWIVNGDGPGGPESVSAATTMSDNVVYAQLSVDVGPENTARTAHKMGVTSPLEIVPSITLGTSGVTPLEMADVYATLAAGGIHHRPQAIVKVENNRGRVIWKPTTKGTHALPAGVASVVTQCLERVASAGTGSKTAYYFNYPRAGKTGTTENGWDVWYDGYTPQLAAAVWMGDAEKNSPMNGAYGGDYCAPMWAKFFAAALKDQPHPSFKTYPWTFGPWHGKMQAMSPSASGSPSASTSAKPTATPTKTINPQPTPTKTKTPTPQPTPTKTKQPKPTPTPTGTPTAGPKQLVALLTTPTHTRGVAAGTVATTTGTGDTGLAGSLVDWFAGVLGL
;
A
#
# COMPACT_ATOMS: atom_id res chain seq x y z
N MET A 1 -51.44 -77.87 -58.57
CA MET A 1 -52.86 -77.68 -58.25
C MET A 1 -52.95 -76.66 -57.14
N ALA A 2 -53.53 -75.57 -57.50
CA ALA A 2 -54.48 -74.73 -56.81
C ALA A 2 -54.02 -74.21 -55.41
N GLU A 3 -54.28 -73.04 -55.00
CA GLU A 3 -55.14 -71.98 -55.51
C GLU A 3 -54.73 -70.66 -54.80
N TYR A 4 -54.91 -69.62 -55.50
CA TYR A 4 -54.75 -68.21 -55.15
C TYR A 4 -55.75 -67.75 -54.08
N ASN A 5 -55.31 -66.88 -53.17
CA ASN A 5 -56.27 -65.89 -52.73
C ASN A 5 -55.56 -64.55 -52.47
N ARG A 6 -56.00 -63.51 -53.19
CA ARG A 6 -55.66 -62.09 -53.02
C ARG A 6 -56.47 -61.50 -51.89
N TYR A 7 -55.81 -60.79 -51.01
CA TYR A 7 -56.47 -59.74 -50.19
C TYR A 7 -55.85 -58.41 -50.54
N SER A 8 -56.65 -57.55 -51.11
CA SER A 8 -56.43 -56.13 -51.29
C SER A 8 -56.62 -55.47 -49.97
N VAL A 9 -55.58 -54.82 -49.49
CA VAL A 9 -55.65 -53.96 -48.30
C VAL A 9 -55.71 -52.49 -48.78
N GLU A 10 -56.84 -51.85 -48.51
CA GLU A 10 -57.06 -50.41 -48.72
C GLU A 10 -56.11 -49.61 -47.87
N PRO A 11 -55.65 -48.40 -48.29
CA PRO A 11 -54.73 -47.57 -47.53
C PRO A 11 -55.47 -46.88 -46.35
N GLU A 12 -55.18 -47.31 -45.14
CA GLU A 12 -55.65 -46.66 -43.90
C GLU A 12 -55.20 -45.21 -43.81
N ASP A 13 -56.12 -44.35 -43.40
CA ASP A 13 -56.02 -42.94 -43.10
C ASP A 13 -54.89 -42.64 -42.09
N ILE A 14 -53.84 -41.98 -42.54
CA ILE A 14 -52.80 -41.41 -41.68
C ILE A 14 -53.41 -40.21 -40.91
N PRO A 15 -53.44 -40.22 -39.55
CA PRO A 15 -54.20 -39.21 -38.83
C PRO A 15 -53.64 -37.77 -39.05
N ARG A 16 -54.50 -36.89 -39.52
CA ARG A 16 -54.25 -35.43 -39.75
C ARG A 16 -53.55 -34.68 -38.56
N ARG A 17 -53.54 -35.23 -37.35
CA ARG A 17 -52.94 -34.67 -36.16
C ARG A 17 -51.39 -34.54 -36.18
N ARG A 18 -50.65 -35.29 -36.99
CA ARG A 18 -49.17 -35.14 -37.08
C ARG A 18 -48.76 -33.95 -37.96
N ARG A 19 -49.52 -33.62 -39.02
CA ARG A 19 -49.21 -32.47 -39.89
C ARG A 19 -49.43 -31.12 -39.21
N ASP A 20 -50.41 -31.00 -38.34
CA ASP A 20 -50.66 -29.74 -37.60
C ASP A 20 -49.65 -29.46 -36.48
N ARG A 21 -49.06 -30.49 -35.84
CA ARG A 21 -47.97 -30.32 -34.90
C ARG A 21 -46.66 -29.86 -35.56
N GLN A 22 -46.36 -30.31 -36.75
CA GLN A 22 -45.17 -29.87 -37.49
C GLN A 22 -45.32 -28.44 -38.02
N LYS A 23 -46.50 -28.06 -38.52
CA LYS A 23 -46.80 -26.67 -38.92
C LYS A 23 -46.78 -25.69 -37.74
N LYS A 24 -47.24 -26.08 -36.55
CA LYS A 24 -47.12 -25.22 -35.33
C LYS A 24 -45.68 -25.09 -34.84
N LYS A 25 -44.83 -26.14 -34.88
CA LYS A 25 -43.41 -26.06 -34.54
C LYS A 25 -42.60 -25.21 -35.53
N ALA A 26 -42.91 -25.26 -36.84
CA ALA A 26 -42.26 -24.42 -37.85
C ALA A 26 -42.63 -22.95 -37.70
N LYS A 27 -43.89 -22.63 -37.40
CA LYS A 27 -44.35 -21.25 -37.13
C LYS A 27 -43.81 -20.67 -35.83
N SER A 28 -43.60 -21.49 -34.80
CA SER A 28 -42.94 -21.08 -33.52
C SER A 28 -41.47 -20.80 -33.74
N ARG A 29 -40.72 -21.62 -34.46
CA ARG A 29 -39.31 -21.39 -34.82
C ARG A 29 -39.11 -20.11 -35.64
N SER A 30 -40.02 -19.80 -36.57
CA SER A 30 -39.96 -18.57 -37.36
C SER A 30 -40.20 -17.31 -36.52
N ARG A 31 -41.10 -17.36 -35.52
CA ARG A 31 -41.34 -16.25 -34.61
C ARG A 31 -40.15 -16.01 -33.65
N VAL A 32 -39.56 -17.06 -33.12
CA VAL A 32 -38.34 -16.95 -32.28
C VAL A 32 -37.20 -16.37 -33.11
N TRP A 33 -37.04 -16.81 -34.38
CA TRP A 33 -36.01 -16.29 -35.28
C TRP A 33 -36.25 -14.82 -35.66
N LEU A 34 -37.51 -14.39 -35.79
CA LEU A 34 -37.86 -12.98 -35.98
C LEU A 34 -37.54 -12.12 -34.75
N VAL A 35 -37.84 -12.62 -33.54
CA VAL A 35 -37.52 -11.92 -32.28
C VAL A 35 -36.00 -11.80 -32.12
N VAL A 36 -35.24 -12.84 -32.41
CA VAL A 36 -33.76 -12.79 -32.37
C VAL A 36 -33.20 -11.78 -33.38
N LYS A 37 -33.74 -11.75 -34.61
CA LYS A 37 -33.37 -10.74 -35.63
C LYS A 37 -33.68 -9.32 -35.16
N LEU A 38 -34.87 -9.08 -34.61
CA LEU A 38 -35.26 -7.77 -34.10
C LEU A 38 -34.39 -7.35 -32.91
N PHE A 39 -34.03 -8.29 -32.05
CA PHE A 39 -33.10 -8.04 -30.93
C PHE A 39 -31.70 -7.68 -31.41
N ILE A 40 -31.17 -8.39 -32.42
CA ILE A 40 -29.86 -8.06 -33.03
C ILE A 40 -29.90 -6.69 -33.72
N VAL A 41 -30.98 -6.37 -34.43
CA VAL A 41 -31.16 -5.04 -35.06
C VAL A 41 -31.26 -3.95 -34.01
N ALA A 42 -32.00 -4.16 -32.91
CA ALA A 42 -32.09 -3.21 -31.81
C ALA A 42 -30.73 -3.01 -31.13
N LEU A 43 -29.97 -4.08 -30.93
CA LEU A 43 -28.61 -4.02 -30.39
C LEU A 43 -27.64 -3.22 -31.30
N LEU A 44 -27.74 -3.45 -32.63
CA LEU A 44 -26.97 -2.72 -33.64
C LEU A 44 -27.35 -1.24 -33.66
N LEU A 45 -28.63 -0.91 -33.60
CA LEU A 45 -29.11 0.48 -33.54
C LEU A 45 -28.68 1.17 -32.26
N ALA A 46 -28.72 0.46 -31.12
CA ALA A 46 -28.21 0.98 -29.84
C ALA A 46 -26.70 1.23 -29.89
N LEU A 47 -25.95 0.33 -30.52
CA LEU A 47 -24.51 0.48 -30.75
C LEU A 47 -24.22 1.69 -31.66
N ILE A 48 -24.94 1.86 -32.76
CA ILE A 48 -24.78 3.01 -33.68
C ILE A 48 -25.14 4.32 -32.96
N ALA A 49 -26.23 4.34 -32.21
CA ALA A 49 -26.60 5.51 -31.39
C ALA A 49 -25.53 5.83 -30.32
N GLY A 50 -24.99 4.83 -29.64
CA GLY A 50 -23.87 4.99 -28.70
C GLY A 50 -22.62 5.56 -29.36
N LEU A 51 -22.27 5.06 -30.55
CA LEU A 51 -21.14 5.59 -31.35
C LEU A 51 -21.37 7.02 -31.81
N ALA A 52 -22.60 7.38 -32.22
CA ALA A 52 -22.94 8.75 -32.62
C ALA A 52 -22.85 9.73 -31.43
N VAL A 53 -23.32 9.34 -30.25
CA VAL A 53 -23.19 10.11 -29.00
C VAL A 53 -21.72 10.28 -28.63
N ALA A 54 -20.92 9.22 -28.71
CA ALA A 54 -19.49 9.26 -28.44
C ALA A 54 -18.76 10.18 -29.43
N ALA A 55 -19.06 10.08 -30.71
CA ALA A 55 -18.51 10.97 -31.76
C ALA A 55 -18.89 12.45 -31.53
N GLY A 56 -20.15 12.71 -31.16
CA GLY A 56 -20.63 14.05 -30.82
C GLY A 56 -19.93 14.63 -29.58
N ALA A 57 -19.71 13.81 -28.54
CA ALA A 57 -18.96 14.22 -27.35
C ALA A 57 -17.49 14.48 -27.66
N ILE A 58 -16.85 13.63 -28.47
CA ILE A 58 -15.46 13.84 -28.94
C ILE A 58 -15.37 15.16 -29.75
N TYR A 59 -16.33 15.40 -30.65
CA TYR A 59 -16.37 16.63 -31.47
C TYR A 59 -16.57 17.89 -30.61
N ALA A 60 -17.48 17.85 -29.63
CA ALA A 60 -17.71 18.95 -28.70
C ALA A 60 -16.46 19.27 -27.86
N LEU A 61 -15.79 18.23 -27.34
CA LEU A 61 -14.56 18.35 -26.55
C LEU A 61 -13.36 18.80 -27.38
N SER A 62 -13.32 18.50 -28.70
CA SER A 62 -12.24 18.88 -29.59
C SER A 62 -12.27 20.41 -29.95
N ARG A 63 -13.45 21.05 -29.87
CA ARG A 63 -13.59 22.48 -30.13
C ARG A 63 -12.91 23.38 -29.11
N ASP A 64 -12.85 22.95 -27.85
CA ASP A 64 -12.26 23.71 -26.75
C ASP A 64 -10.77 23.39 -26.52
N LEU A 65 -10.15 22.58 -27.38
CA LEU A 65 -8.74 22.25 -27.24
C LEU A 65 -7.86 23.39 -27.77
N PRO A 66 -6.88 23.85 -26.96
CA PRO A 66 -5.92 24.84 -27.45
C PRO A 66 -5.10 24.23 -28.59
N SER A 67 -4.84 25.01 -29.64
CA SER A 67 -3.99 24.53 -30.74
C SER A 67 -2.61 24.17 -30.24
N LEU A 68 -2.02 23.06 -30.75
CA LEU A 68 -0.68 22.59 -30.41
C LEU A 68 0.40 23.70 -30.57
N GLU A 69 0.17 24.70 -31.41
CA GLU A 69 1.05 25.84 -31.61
C GLU A 69 1.02 26.84 -30.45
N ASN A 70 -0.15 27.08 -29.85
CA ASN A 70 -0.28 27.95 -28.67
C ASN A 70 0.32 27.39 -27.40
N LEU A 71 0.55 26.05 -27.32
CA LEU A 71 1.14 25.37 -26.18
C LEU A 71 2.68 25.50 -26.15
N ARG A 72 3.33 25.82 -27.27
CA ARG A 72 4.79 25.95 -27.40
C ARG A 72 5.36 27.33 -27.04
N ARG A 73 4.57 28.38 -26.83
CA ARG A 73 5.11 29.69 -26.49
C ARG A 73 5.71 29.73 -25.10
N ASN A 74 7.02 29.51 -25.06
CA ASN A 74 8.00 30.01 -24.08
C ASN A 74 7.41 30.47 -22.75
N LYS A 75 7.26 29.54 -21.82
CA LYS A 75 7.45 29.89 -20.40
C LYS A 75 8.95 29.72 -20.13
N GLN A 76 9.68 30.81 -19.94
CA GLN A 76 10.99 30.76 -19.31
C GLN A 76 10.86 29.87 -18.10
N ALA A 77 11.71 28.85 -17.99
CA ALA A 77 11.68 27.93 -16.89
C ALA A 77 11.87 28.70 -15.58
N VAL A 78 10.83 28.75 -14.76
CA VAL A 78 10.87 29.39 -13.47
C VAL A 78 10.86 28.28 -12.42
N ASN A 79 11.83 28.31 -11.53
CA ASN A 79 11.97 27.31 -10.48
C ASN A 79 10.77 27.28 -9.55
N THR A 80 10.35 26.10 -9.14
CA THR A 80 9.35 25.95 -8.09
C THR A 80 10.01 26.05 -6.73
N VAL A 81 9.44 26.88 -5.85
CA VAL A 81 9.92 27.05 -4.48
C VAL A 81 8.98 26.36 -3.51
N VAL A 82 9.57 25.58 -2.59
CA VAL A 82 8.85 24.84 -1.54
C VAL A 82 9.13 25.52 -0.20
N TYR A 83 8.06 25.86 0.49
CA TYR A 83 8.09 26.55 1.78
C TYR A 83 7.60 25.63 2.90
N ASP A 84 8.15 25.80 4.11
CA ASP A 84 7.62 25.19 5.33
C ASP A 84 6.35 25.89 5.85
N VAL A 85 5.87 25.48 7.00
CA VAL A 85 4.68 26.06 7.66
C VAL A 85 4.86 27.52 8.04
N HIS A 86 6.11 27.98 8.25
CA HIS A 86 6.48 29.34 8.62
C HIS A 86 6.82 30.23 7.39
N GLY A 87 6.70 29.69 6.19
CA GLY A 87 7.03 30.42 4.95
C GLY A 87 8.52 30.46 4.63
N GLN A 88 9.36 29.71 5.34
CA GLN A 88 10.78 29.60 5.05
C GLN A 88 11.01 28.65 3.87
N THR A 89 11.94 28.97 2.98
CA THR A 89 12.30 28.12 1.85
C THR A 89 13.02 26.87 2.33
N ILE A 90 12.46 25.69 2.03
CA ILE A 90 13.06 24.40 2.37
C ILE A 90 13.68 23.73 1.15
N ALA A 91 13.19 24.02 -0.05
CA ALA A 91 13.75 23.52 -1.29
C ALA A 91 13.41 24.44 -2.48
N VAL A 92 14.29 24.42 -3.48
CA VAL A 92 14.01 24.98 -4.79
C VAL A 92 14.07 23.82 -5.77
N LEU A 93 12.93 23.50 -6.38
CA LEU A 93 12.86 22.46 -7.39
C LEU A 93 13.24 23.09 -8.71
N HIS A 94 14.45 22.83 -9.13
CA HIS A 94 14.94 23.25 -10.43
C HIS A 94 14.42 22.29 -11.48
N GLY A 95 13.87 22.80 -12.57
CA GLY A 95 14.01 22.12 -13.83
C GLY A 95 15.48 22.18 -14.13
N ASP A 96 16.15 21.03 -14.06
CA ASP A 96 17.59 20.99 -14.29
C ASP A 96 17.94 21.85 -15.51
N GLU A 97 18.94 22.71 -15.38
CA GLU A 97 19.69 23.27 -16.50
C GLU A 97 20.27 22.17 -17.41
N ASN A 98 20.19 20.93 -16.99
CA ASN A 98 20.45 19.69 -17.71
C ASN A 98 19.24 19.07 -18.42
N ARG A 99 18.21 19.84 -18.84
CA ARG A 99 17.42 19.44 -19.99
C ARG A 99 18.28 19.62 -21.23
N SER A 100 19.29 18.82 -21.39
CA SER A 100 19.89 18.59 -22.67
C SER A 100 18.88 17.86 -23.52
N LEU A 101 18.03 18.62 -24.22
CA LEU A 101 17.13 18.05 -25.22
C LEU A 101 18.04 17.40 -26.26
N VAL A 102 17.96 16.12 -26.41
CA VAL A 102 18.72 15.36 -27.39
C VAL A 102 17.90 15.19 -28.66
N GLY A 103 18.56 15.38 -29.80
CA GLY A 103 17.96 15.15 -31.12
C GLY A 103 17.77 13.63 -31.37
N PRO A 104 16.93 13.27 -32.37
CA PRO A 104 16.64 11.86 -32.68
C PRO A 104 17.88 11.03 -32.99
N SER A 105 18.90 11.62 -33.60
CA SER A 105 20.18 10.96 -33.94
C SER A 105 21.11 10.74 -32.75
N GLN A 106 20.88 11.42 -31.63
CA GLN A 106 21.65 11.26 -30.40
C GLN A 106 21.13 10.14 -29.51
N ILE A 107 19.87 9.72 -29.70
CA ILE A 107 19.26 8.62 -28.97
C ILE A 107 19.53 7.32 -29.72
N PRO A 108 20.30 6.36 -29.15
CA PRO A 108 20.62 5.13 -29.83
C PRO A 108 19.36 4.27 -30.03
N ASP A 109 19.34 3.51 -31.12
CA ASP A 109 18.17 2.67 -31.47
C ASP A 109 17.81 1.69 -30.36
N VAL A 110 18.80 1.14 -29.68
CA VAL A 110 18.57 0.25 -28.52
C VAL A 110 17.72 0.91 -27.41
N MET A 111 17.79 2.22 -27.22
CA MET A 111 16.96 2.95 -26.26
C MET A 111 15.52 3.14 -26.79
N LYS A 112 15.37 3.47 -28.05
CA LYS A 112 14.08 3.60 -28.73
C LYS A 112 13.33 2.27 -28.72
N GLU A 113 14.01 1.21 -29.17
CA GLU A 113 13.48 -0.17 -29.21
C GLU A 113 13.09 -0.69 -27.82
N SER A 114 13.94 -0.47 -26.80
CA SER A 114 13.64 -0.86 -25.42
C SER A 114 12.37 -0.18 -24.91
N THR A 115 12.20 1.10 -25.24
CA THR A 115 11.03 1.87 -24.83
C THR A 115 9.76 1.40 -25.54
N VAL A 116 9.83 1.21 -26.85
CA VAL A 116 8.70 0.70 -27.65
C VAL A 116 8.31 -0.70 -27.18
N ALA A 117 9.29 -1.58 -26.94
CA ALA A 117 9.03 -2.94 -26.51
C ALA A 117 8.24 -3.04 -25.21
N VAL A 118 8.47 -2.13 -24.25
CA VAL A 118 7.83 -2.21 -22.92
C VAL A 118 6.60 -1.32 -22.76
N GLU A 119 6.58 -0.16 -23.41
CA GLU A 119 5.50 0.81 -23.23
C GLU A 119 4.41 0.68 -24.30
N ASP A 120 4.78 0.36 -25.55
CA ASP A 120 3.86 0.39 -26.67
C ASP A 120 4.38 -0.48 -27.83
N SER A 121 4.23 -1.79 -27.73
CA SER A 121 4.80 -2.76 -28.67
C SER A 121 4.32 -2.60 -30.12
N ARG A 122 3.23 -1.88 -30.35
CA ARG A 122 2.67 -1.61 -31.70
C ARG A 122 2.74 -0.12 -32.07
N PHE A 123 3.63 0.62 -31.43
CA PHE A 123 3.78 2.07 -31.60
C PHE A 123 3.81 2.50 -33.07
N TYR A 124 4.51 1.79 -33.92
CA TYR A 124 4.63 2.11 -35.35
C TYR A 124 3.44 1.63 -36.21
N GLU A 125 2.49 0.86 -35.65
CA GLU A 125 1.36 0.28 -36.37
C GLU A 125 0.05 1.05 -36.21
N HIS A 126 -0.16 1.68 -35.02
CA HIS A 126 -1.39 2.42 -34.72
C HIS A 126 -1.25 3.92 -35.01
N HIS A 127 -2.35 4.66 -34.93
CA HIS A 127 -2.42 6.12 -35.12
C HIS A 127 -2.98 6.80 -33.87
N GLY A 128 -2.09 7.24 -32.97
CA GLY A 128 -2.41 7.93 -31.70
C GLY A 128 -2.92 7.01 -30.60
N VAL A 129 -3.91 6.17 -30.91
CA VAL A 129 -4.57 5.26 -29.97
C VAL A 129 -4.49 3.82 -30.46
N ASP A 130 -4.09 2.89 -29.60
CA ASP A 130 -4.06 1.45 -29.90
C ASP A 130 -5.34 0.75 -29.43
N PHE A 131 -6.39 0.75 -30.26
CA PHE A 131 -7.66 0.09 -29.93
C PHE A 131 -7.53 -1.42 -29.69
N GLN A 132 -6.62 -2.11 -30.39
CA GLN A 132 -6.39 -3.55 -30.19
C GLN A 132 -5.64 -3.80 -28.88
N GLY A 133 -4.68 -2.94 -28.53
CA GLY A 133 -3.97 -2.96 -27.26
C GLY A 133 -4.92 -2.73 -26.08
N VAL A 134 -5.83 -1.78 -26.20
CA VAL A 134 -6.90 -1.53 -25.19
C VAL A 134 -7.78 -2.78 -25.03
N ALA A 135 -8.26 -3.37 -26.13
CA ALA A 135 -9.11 -4.58 -26.09
C ALA A 135 -8.37 -5.76 -25.43
N ARG A 136 -7.09 -5.96 -25.77
CA ARG A 136 -6.23 -6.97 -25.14
C ARG A 136 -6.04 -6.72 -23.65
N ALA A 137 -5.73 -5.48 -23.26
CA ALA A 137 -5.55 -5.11 -21.85
C ALA A 137 -6.83 -5.35 -21.04
N ILE A 138 -8.01 -5.06 -21.59
CA ILE A 138 -9.30 -5.35 -20.98
C ILE A 138 -9.46 -6.86 -20.73
N LEU A 139 -9.19 -7.69 -21.72
CA LEU A 139 -9.30 -9.16 -21.60
C LEU A 139 -8.34 -9.72 -20.56
N GLU A 140 -7.09 -9.26 -20.53
CA GLU A 140 -6.10 -9.70 -19.55
C GLU A 140 -6.46 -9.24 -18.12
N ASN A 141 -6.97 -8.03 -17.96
CA ASN A 141 -7.41 -7.53 -16.66
C ASN A 141 -8.64 -8.28 -16.13
N ILE A 142 -9.58 -8.67 -17.02
CA ILE A 142 -10.70 -9.54 -16.66
C ILE A 142 -10.21 -10.91 -16.20
N ARG A 143 -9.28 -11.52 -16.94
CA ARG A 143 -8.72 -12.83 -16.59
C ARG A 143 -7.96 -12.83 -15.29
N ALA A 144 -7.23 -11.73 -15.00
CA ALA A 144 -6.45 -11.58 -13.79
C ALA A 144 -7.25 -11.13 -12.57
N GLY A 145 -8.54 -10.78 -12.73
CA GLY A 145 -9.37 -10.23 -11.65
C GLY A 145 -8.92 -8.88 -11.11
N GLY A 146 -8.08 -8.15 -11.85
CA GLY A 146 -7.52 -6.86 -11.45
C GLY A 146 -6.76 -6.17 -12.58
N VAL A 147 -6.32 -4.92 -12.33
CA VAL A 147 -5.58 -4.14 -13.34
C VAL A 147 -4.11 -4.58 -13.40
N VAL A 148 -3.77 -5.45 -14.35
CA VAL A 148 -2.40 -5.96 -14.58
C VAL A 148 -1.74 -5.33 -15.81
N GLN A 149 -2.52 -4.84 -16.79
CA GLN A 149 -2.00 -4.24 -18.02
C GLN A 149 -2.71 -2.92 -18.34
N GLY A 150 -1.94 -1.87 -18.68
CA GLY A 150 -2.44 -0.59 -19.19
C GLY A 150 -2.53 -0.59 -20.71
N GLY A 151 -3.47 0.19 -21.26
CA GLY A 151 -3.69 0.31 -22.71
C GLY A 151 -3.33 1.70 -23.28
N SER A 152 -2.51 2.52 -22.59
CA SER A 152 -2.13 3.86 -23.08
C SER A 152 -0.90 3.77 -23.98
N THR A 153 -0.95 4.45 -25.14
CA THR A 153 0.15 4.53 -26.09
C THR A 153 1.25 5.51 -25.64
N ILE A 154 2.44 5.43 -26.24
CA ILE A 154 3.53 6.42 -26.06
C ILE A 154 3.04 7.82 -26.39
N THR A 155 2.25 7.98 -27.44
CA THR A 155 1.68 9.26 -27.85
C THR A 155 0.72 9.82 -26.81
N GLU A 156 -0.19 9.01 -26.28
CA GLU A 156 -1.08 9.43 -25.19
C GLU A 156 -0.31 9.80 -23.92
N GLN A 157 0.75 9.04 -23.58
CA GLN A 157 1.60 9.35 -22.41
C GLN A 157 2.36 10.66 -22.61
N TYR A 158 2.88 10.93 -23.82
CA TYR A 158 3.52 12.21 -24.14
C TYR A 158 2.54 13.36 -24.02
N VAL A 159 1.35 13.24 -24.62
CA VAL A 159 0.29 14.26 -24.55
C VAL A 159 -0.12 14.53 -23.10
N LYS A 160 -0.29 13.48 -22.31
CA LYS A 160 -0.59 13.59 -20.88
C LYS A 160 0.49 14.40 -20.14
N ASN A 161 1.76 14.06 -20.36
CA ASN A 161 2.88 14.66 -19.63
C ASN A 161 3.17 16.11 -20.08
N ALA A 162 2.97 16.40 -21.37
CA ALA A 162 3.32 17.70 -21.96
C ALA A 162 2.17 18.72 -21.93
N TYR A 163 0.90 18.26 -22.03
CA TYR A 163 -0.23 19.15 -22.34
C TYR A 163 -1.43 19.06 -21.40
N VAL A 164 -1.80 17.88 -20.89
CA VAL A 164 -3.11 17.65 -20.25
C VAL A 164 -3.03 17.59 -18.73
N GLY A 165 -1.90 17.17 -18.18
CA GLY A 165 -1.74 16.96 -16.73
C GLY A 165 -2.30 15.63 -16.23
N ASN A 166 -2.33 15.44 -14.89
CA ASN A 166 -2.55 14.15 -14.25
C ASN A 166 -3.89 14.02 -13.48
N GLU A 167 -4.88 14.86 -13.75
CA GLU A 167 -6.21 14.71 -13.13
C GLU A 167 -6.87 13.40 -13.58
N ARG A 168 -7.45 12.64 -12.64
CA ARG A 168 -8.11 11.36 -12.96
C ARG A 168 -9.58 11.61 -13.32
N THR A 169 -9.84 11.94 -14.60
CA THR A 169 -11.20 12.14 -15.13
C THR A 169 -11.36 11.50 -16.51
N TYR A 170 -12.57 11.06 -16.84
CA TYR A 170 -12.90 10.56 -18.19
C TYR A 170 -12.68 11.62 -19.26
N THR A 171 -13.05 12.88 -18.96
CA THR A 171 -12.85 14.02 -19.85
C THR A 171 -11.39 14.20 -20.21
N ARG A 172 -10.48 14.03 -19.24
CA ARG A 172 -9.04 14.06 -19.48
C ARG A 172 -8.62 12.96 -20.45
N LYS A 173 -9.06 11.70 -20.24
CA LYS A 173 -8.65 10.57 -21.08
C LYS A 173 -9.13 10.71 -22.53
N ILE A 174 -10.33 11.27 -22.73
CA ILE A 174 -10.83 11.59 -24.07
C ILE A 174 -9.97 12.68 -24.71
N ARG A 175 -9.60 13.74 -23.96
CA ARG A 175 -8.71 14.79 -24.46
C ARG A 175 -7.33 14.24 -24.83
N GLU A 176 -6.77 13.34 -24.04
CA GLU A 176 -5.50 12.66 -24.35
C GLU A 176 -5.59 11.92 -25.69
N ALA A 177 -6.63 11.12 -25.89
CA ALA A 177 -6.83 10.36 -27.11
C ALA A 177 -6.98 11.25 -28.35
N VAL A 178 -7.79 12.34 -28.25
CA VAL A 178 -8.00 13.29 -29.35
C VAL A 178 -6.71 14.03 -29.68
N LEU A 179 -5.98 14.50 -28.67
CA LEU A 179 -4.71 15.20 -28.88
C LEU A 179 -3.62 14.26 -29.40
N ALA A 180 -3.61 12.99 -28.96
CA ALA A 180 -2.68 11.99 -29.46
C ALA A 180 -2.89 11.75 -30.96
N TRP A 181 -4.14 11.65 -31.40
CA TRP A 181 -4.48 11.50 -32.80
C TRP A 181 -4.04 12.74 -33.62
N GLN A 182 -4.42 13.96 -33.19
CA GLN A 182 -4.00 15.21 -33.84
C GLN A 182 -2.50 15.39 -33.89
N LEU A 183 -1.77 14.86 -32.89
CA LEU A 183 -0.32 14.94 -32.86
C LEU A 183 0.31 14.03 -33.91
N GLU A 184 -0.20 12.82 -34.09
CA GLU A 184 0.30 11.89 -35.11
C GLU A 184 -0.06 12.30 -36.56
N ASP A 185 -1.10 13.14 -36.75
CA ASP A 185 -1.34 13.80 -38.04
C ASP A 185 -0.24 14.80 -38.41
N LYS A 186 0.44 15.41 -37.41
CA LYS A 186 1.39 16.49 -37.60
C LYS A 186 2.84 16.10 -37.42
N TRP A 187 3.12 15.03 -36.67
CA TRP A 187 4.46 14.64 -36.28
C TRP A 187 4.72 13.18 -36.65
N SER A 188 5.94 12.89 -37.13
CA SER A 188 6.37 11.51 -37.33
C SER A 188 6.51 10.74 -36.00
N LYS A 189 6.38 9.43 -36.05
CA LYS A 189 6.57 8.53 -34.91
C LYS A 189 7.92 8.77 -34.21
N ASP A 190 9.00 8.90 -34.95
CA ASP A 190 10.33 9.15 -34.41
C ASP A 190 10.43 10.48 -33.67
N LYS A 191 9.75 11.52 -34.16
CA LYS A 191 9.66 12.79 -33.47
C LYS A 191 8.89 12.67 -32.16
N ILE A 192 7.75 11.96 -32.18
CA ILE A 192 6.93 11.73 -30.98
C ILE A 192 7.72 10.93 -29.93
N LEU A 193 8.38 9.84 -30.34
CA LEU A 193 9.22 9.03 -29.46
C LEU A 193 10.37 9.84 -28.86
N THR A 194 11.02 10.67 -29.68
CA THR A 194 12.11 11.55 -29.22
C THR A 194 11.60 12.55 -28.17
N GLU A 195 10.47 13.19 -28.41
CA GLU A 195 9.88 14.15 -27.47
C GLU A 195 9.36 13.46 -26.19
N TYR A 196 8.82 12.23 -26.30
CA TYR A 196 8.48 11.41 -25.15
C TYR A 196 9.72 11.12 -24.29
N LEU A 197 10.79 10.60 -24.90
CA LEU A 197 12.05 10.28 -24.24
C LEU A 197 12.70 11.51 -23.59
N ASN A 198 12.56 12.69 -24.18
CA ASN A 198 13.02 13.97 -23.62
C ASN A 198 12.14 14.52 -22.49
N THR A 199 10.93 13.97 -22.29
CA THR A 199 9.93 14.55 -21.37
C THR A 199 9.62 13.67 -20.18
N VAL A 200 9.70 12.34 -20.33
CA VAL A 200 9.27 11.38 -19.32
C VAL A 200 10.18 11.42 -18.08
N TYR A 201 9.58 11.16 -16.91
CA TYR A 201 10.30 11.12 -15.64
C TYR A 201 10.91 9.74 -15.37
N TYR A 202 12.21 9.70 -15.11
CA TYR A 202 12.99 8.50 -14.86
C TYR A 202 13.33 8.28 -13.37
N GLY A 203 12.68 8.97 -12.44
CA GLY A 203 13.03 8.89 -11.02
C GLY A 203 14.30 9.70 -10.69
N ALA A 204 14.67 9.74 -9.40
CA ALA A 204 15.86 10.44 -8.90
C ALA A 204 16.01 11.90 -9.40
N GLY A 205 14.91 12.59 -9.71
CA GLY A 205 14.92 13.95 -10.25
C GLY A 205 15.24 14.06 -11.75
N ALA A 206 15.46 12.94 -12.46
CA ALA A 206 15.85 12.93 -13.85
C ALA A 206 14.63 13.03 -14.78
N TYR A 207 14.53 14.10 -15.53
CA TYR A 207 13.53 14.33 -16.59
C TYR A 207 14.20 14.30 -17.95
N GLY A 208 13.73 13.40 -18.81
CA GLY A 208 14.33 13.10 -20.09
C GLY A 208 15.49 12.11 -20.01
N VAL A 209 15.66 11.41 -21.11
CA VAL A 209 16.60 10.27 -21.23
C VAL A 209 18.07 10.67 -21.06
N GLU A 210 18.45 11.87 -21.49
CA GLU A 210 19.82 12.38 -21.30
C GLU A 210 20.11 12.63 -19.82
N ALA A 211 19.20 13.32 -19.12
CA ALA A 211 19.32 13.54 -17.68
C ALA A 211 19.36 12.23 -16.91
N ALA A 212 18.56 11.26 -17.31
CA ALA A 212 18.54 9.92 -16.70
C ALA A 212 19.86 9.16 -16.94
N SER A 213 20.40 9.22 -18.16
CA SER A 213 21.69 8.62 -18.51
C SER A 213 22.84 9.21 -17.69
N LEU A 214 22.88 10.53 -17.59
CA LEU A 214 23.87 11.24 -16.76
C LEU A 214 23.70 10.92 -15.27
N THR A 215 22.45 10.84 -14.78
CA THR A 215 22.14 10.56 -13.37
C THR A 215 22.57 9.15 -12.97
N TYR A 216 22.20 8.14 -13.76
CA TYR A 216 22.41 6.74 -13.38
C TYR A 216 23.74 6.17 -13.86
N PHE A 217 24.29 6.67 -14.98
CA PHE A 217 25.45 6.06 -15.63
C PHE A 217 26.63 7.02 -15.85
N HIS A 218 26.49 8.31 -15.53
CA HIS A 218 27.52 9.36 -15.72
C HIS A 218 28.02 9.44 -17.16
N LYS A 219 27.14 9.19 -18.13
CA LYS A 219 27.46 9.27 -19.56
C LYS A 219 26.31 9.77 -20.40
N HIS A 220 26.59 10.30 -21.57
CA HIS A 220 25.57 10.73 -22.52
C HIS A 220 24.71 9.57 -23.02
N VAL A 221 23.46 9.84 -23.33
CA VAL A 221 22.48 8.84 -23.84
C VAL A 221 22.99 8.10 -25.07
N SER A 222 23.74 8.77 -25.94
CA SER A 222 24.37 8.19 -27.16
C SER A 222 25.37 7.07 -26.86
N LYS A 223 25.77 6.88 -25.61
CA LYS A 223 26.72 5.86 -25.15
C LYS A 223 26.07 4.74 -24.33
N LEU A 224 24.73 4.71 -24.28
CA LEU A 224 24.02 3.64 -23.59
C LEU A 224 24.23 2.30 -24.28
N ASN A 225 24.48 1.28 -23.47
CA ASN A 225 24.45 -0.11 -23.91
C ASN A 225 23.07 -0.73 -23.73
N LEU A 226 22.87 -1.95 -24.19
CA LEU A 226 21.58 -2.65 -24.14
C LEU A 226 21.01 -2.75 -22.71
N GLN A 227 21.84 -3.11 -21.70
CA GLN A 227 21.39 -3.32 -20.33
C GLN A 227 20.95 -2.02 -19.68
N GLU A 228 21.63 -0.92 -19.99
CA GLU A 228 21.34 0.41 -19.48
C GLU A 228 20.09 1.00 -20.13
N ALA A 229 19.96 0.84 -21.46
CA ALA A 229 18.77 1.24 -22.20
C ALA A 229 17.52 0.50 -21.69
N ALA A 230 17.62 -0.81 -21.54
CA ALA A 230 16.54 -1.63 -20.98
C ALA A 230 16.19 -1.24 -19.53
N LEU A 231 17.20 -0.86 -18.72
CA LEU A 231 16.95 -0.37 -17.36
C LEU A 231 16.19 0.97 -17.39
N LEU A 232 16.64 1.93 -18.21
CA LEU A 232 15.92 3.22 -18.32
C LEU A 232 14.50 3.02 -18.83
N ALA A 233 14.29 2.21 -19.87
CA ALA A 233 12.96 1.93 -20.39
C ALA A 233 12.00 1.31 -19.37
N ALA A 234 12.52 0.62 -18.35
CA ALA A 234 11.74 -0.01 -17.28
C ALA A 234 11.18 0.96 -16.23
N ILE A 235 11.83 2.13 -16.05
CA ILE A 235 11.56 3.06 -14.94
C ILE A 235 10.25 3.86 -15.09
N PRO A 236 9.86 4.40 -16.26
CA PRO A 236 8.76 5.36 -16.39
C PRO A 236 7.40 4.86 -15.88
N LYS A 237 7.15 3.55 -15.88
CA LYS A 237 5.90 2.96 -15.41
C LYS A 237 5.66 3.23 -13.91
N PHE A 238 6.69 3.11 -13.07
CA PHE A 238 6.66 3.39 -11.62
C PHE A 238 8.00 4.00 -11.17
N PRO A 239 8.26 5.27 -11.47
CA PRO A 239 9.56 5.90 -11.23
C PRO A 239 10.01 5.91 -9.78
N SER A 240 9.06 5.93 -8.84
CA SER A 240 9.38 5.88 -7.40
C SER A 240 9.76 4.49 -6.89
N GLU A 241 9.40 3.42 -7.62
CA GLU A 241 9.59 2.03 -7.20
C GLU A 241 10.70 1.34 -8.00
N TYR A 242 10.84 1.68 -9.30
CA TYR A 242 11.72 0.97 -10.22
C TYR A 242 13.07 1.64 -10.45
N THR A 243 13.38 2.71 -9.71
CA THR A 243 14.71 3.30 -9.79
C THR A 243 15.73 2.38 -9.10
N PRO A 244 16.90 2.16 -9.71
CA PRO A 244 17.92 1.28 -9.15
C PRO A 244 18.52 1.81 -7.83
N THR A 245 18.37 3.08 -7.54
CA THR A 245 18.77 3.71 -6.27
C THR A 245 17.75 3.50 -5.16
N THR A 246 16.51 3.13 -5.51
CA THR A 246 15.42 2.85 -4.56
C THR A 246 15.35 1.35 -4.24
N ASP A 247 15.24 0.51 -5.27
CA ASP A 247 15.23 -0.95 -5.16
C ASP A 247 15.98 -1.58 -6.34
N ALA A 248 17.26 -1.91 -6.12
CA ALA A 248 18.10 -2.51 -7.15
C ALA A 248 17.61 -3.89 -7.61
N LYS A 249 16.96 -4.66 -6.73
CA LYS A 249 16.41 -5.98 -7.07
C LYS A 249 15.19 -5.85 -7.98
N MET A 250 14.27 -4.98 -7.63
CA MET A 250 13.08 -4.70 -8.43
C MET A 250 13.47 -4.07 -9.78
N ALA A 251 14.40 -3.10 -9.78
CA ALA A 251 14.93 -2.50 -10.99
C ALA A 251 15.57 -3.54 -11.92
N LYS A 252 16.32 -4.50 -11.37
CA LYS A 252 16.88 -5.61 -12.15
C LYS A 252 15.79 -6.49 -12.76
N GLN A 253 14.79 -6.89 -11.98
CA GLN A 253 13.67 -7.71 -12.47
C GLN A 253 12.91 -7.01 -13.60
N ARG A 254 12.69 -5.72 -13.48
CA ARG A 254 12.01 -4.91 -14.51
C ARG A 254 12.87 -4.74 -15.77
N ARG A 255 14.19 -4.51 -15.63
CA ARG A 255 15.13 -4.50 -16.75
C ARG A 255 15.10 -5.84 -17.50
N ASP A 256 15.13 -6.94 -16.74
CA ASP A 256 15.16 -8.28 -17.31
C ASP A 256 13.86 -8.58 -18.08
N LEU A 257 12.72 -8.08 -17.61
CA LEU A 257 11.45 -8.13 -18.35
C LEU A 257 11.52 -7.35 -19.67
N VAL A 258 12.10 -6.14 -19.68
CA VAL A 258 12.27 -5.36 -20.92
C VAL A 258 13.13 -6.14 -21.92
N LEU A 259 14.25 -6.72 -21.48
CA LEU A 259 15.12 -7.54 -22.33
C LEU A 259 14.39 -8.74 -22.92
N GLN A 260 13.54 -9.41 -22.13
CA GLN A 260 12.71 -10.53 -22.61
C GLN A 260 11.66 -10.07 -23.63
N LEU A 261 11.02 -8.92 -23.41
CA LEU A 261 10.06 -8.33 -24.37
C LEU A 261 10.77 -7.95 -25.68
N MET A 262 11.96 -7.38 -25.63
CA MET A 262 12.75 -7.07 -26.82
C MET A 262 13.10 -8.33 -27.63
N ALA A 263 13.42 -9.44 -26.95
CA ALA A 263 13.69 -10.71 -27.62
C ALA A 263 12.41 -11.30 -28.24
N THR A 264 11.28 -11.28 -27.51
CA THR A 264 10.00 -11.80 -27.98
C THR A 264 9.48 -11.02 -29.20
N GLN A 265 9.77 -9.72 -29.26
CA GLN A 265 9.36 -8.82 -30.36
C GLN A 265 10.42 -8.76 -31.50
N GLY A 266 11.53 -9.49 -31.39
CA GLY A 266 12.53 -9.61 -32.45
C GLY A 266 13.54 -8.46 -32.57
N TYR A 267 13.58 -7.52 -31.61
CA TYR A 267 14.58 -6.45 -31.57
C TYR A 267 15.99 -6.97 -31.25
N ILE A 268 16.06 -8.04 -30.48
CA ILE A 268 17.32 -8.73 -30.14
C ILE A 268 17.13 -10.24 -30.15
N THR A 269 18.23 -11.00 -30.27
CA THR A 269 18.18 -12.46 -30.15
C THR A 269 17.99 -12.88 -28.69
N GLN A 270 17.38 -14.05 -28.44
CA GLN A 270 17.21 -14.60 -27.09
C GLN A 270 18.57 -14.74 -26.36
N ASP A 271 19.59 -15.22 -27.06
CA ASP A 271 20.93 -15.35 -26.50
C ASP A 271 21.54 -13.99 -26.06
N ARG A 272 21.27 -12.91 -26.81
CA ARG A 272 21.68 -11.55 -26.41
C ARG A 272 20.93 -11.05 -25.18
N ALA A 273 19.61 -11.36 -25.08
CA ALA A 273 18.81 -11.06 -23.88
C ALA A 273 19.34 -11.82 -22.67
N ASP A 274 19.59 -13.12 -22.78
CA ASP A 274 20.06 -13.97 -21.69
C ASP A 274 21.41 -13.51 -21.14
N ARG A 275 22.33 -13.12 -22.02
CA ARG A 275 23.63 -12.52 -21.60
C ARG A 275 23.43 -11.20 -20.88
N ALA A 276 22.54 -10.35 -21.38
CA ALA A 276 22.25 -9.05 -20.76
C ALA A 276 21.58 -9.20 -19.38
N MET A 277 20.66 -10.16 -19.22
CA MET A 277 20.00 -10.45 -17.93
C MET A 277 20.97 -10.97 -16.85
N LYS A 278 22.03 -11.68 -17.24
CA LYS A 278 23.08 -12.15 -16.30
C LYS A 278 23.94 -11.01 -15.78
N SER A 279 24.00 -9.86 -16.44
CA SER A 279 24.83 -8.72 -16.01
C SER A 279 24.31 -8.09 -14.72
N LYS A 280 25.22 -7.63 -13.86
CA LYS A 280 24.91 -6.83 -12.68
C LYS A 280 24.46 -5.43 -13.09
N LEU A 281 23.67 -4.77 -12.22
CA LEU A 281 23.40 -3.35 -12.38
C LEU A 281 24.63 -2.54 -11.98
N HIS A 282 25.10 -1.68 -12.88
CA HIS A 282 26.14 -0.71 -12.60
C HIS A 282 25.53 0.69 -12.69
N VAL A 283 25.16 1.25 -11.54
CA VAL A 283 24.55 2.57 -11.43
C VAL A 283 25.31 3.42 -10.42
N TYR A 284 25.34 4.72 -10.69
CA TYR A 284 25.92 5.71 -9.79
C TYR A 284 24.79 6.42 -9.06
N GLN A 285 24.99 6.72 -7.77
CA GLN A 285 24.07 7.54 -7.03
C GLN A 285 24.48 9.01 -7.15
N ARG A 286 23.65 9.83 -7.77
CA ARG A 286 23.81 11.29 -7.75
C ARG A 286 22.92 11.86 -6.65
N PRO A 287 23.42 12.72 -5.74
CA PRO A 287 22.56 13.39 -4.77
C PRO A 287 21.57 14.30 -5.51
N LEU A 288 20.28 14.15 -5.22
CA LEU A 288 19.27 15.14 -5.58
C LEU A 288 19.56 16.42 -4.79
N ASN A 289 19.54 17.56 -5.47
CA ASN A 289 19.60 18.94 -4.97
C ASN A 289 20.09 19.20 -3.54
N GLN A 290 21.10 20.03 -3.40
CA GLN A 290 21.83 20.42 -2.17
C GLN A 290 21.02 21.31 -1.19
N ASN A 291 19.69 21.25 -1.20
CA ASN A 291 18.84 22.21 -0.49
C ASN A 291 18.46 21.71 0.87
N ASN A 292 19.00 21.55 1.87
CA ASN A 292 18.65 21.12 3.24
C ASN A 292 18.43 19.60 3.38
N SER A 293 19.50 18.87 3.65
CA SER A 293 19.52 17.40 3.81
C SER A 293 18.54 16.81 4.84
N MET A 294 17.92 17.66 5.69
CA MET A 294 16.98 17.20 6.72
C MET A 294 15.56 17.02 6.22
N ALA A 295 15.14 17.80 5.20
CA ALA A 295 13.81 17.72 4.63
C ALA A 295 13.76 16.90 3.33
N ASP A 296 14.86 16.32 2.87
CA ASP A 296 14.96 15.72 1.55
C ASP A 296 13.94 14.59 1.33
N TYR A 297 13.68 13.74 2.32
CA TYR A 297 12.63 12.71 2.25
C TYR A 297 11.23 13.32 2.12
N PHE A 298 10.94 14.35 2.90
CA PHE A 298 9.66 15.06 2.81
C PHE A 298 9.52 15.80 1.47
N VAL A 299 10.57 16.47 1.01
CA VAL A 299 10.59 17.15 -0.29
C VAL A 299 10.37 16.15 -1.43
N SER A 300 11.01 14.98 -1.38
CA SER A 300 10.79 13.90 -2.35
C SER A 300 9.33 13.42 -2.35
N TYR A 301 8.71 13.29 -1.17
CA TYR A 301 7.28 12.98 -1.05
C TYR A 301 6.41 14.09 -1.66
N VAL A 302 6.67 15.36 -1.34
CA VAL A 302 5.98 16.54 -1.92
C VAL A 302 6.12 16.55 -3.43
N GLN A 303 7.32 16.31 -3.97
CA GLN A 303 7.56 16.21 -5.42
C GLN A 303 6.68 15.13 -6.05
N SER A 304 6.57 13.95 -5.43
CA SER A 304 5.75 12.86 -5.97
C SER A 304 4.27 13.24 -6.03
N VAL A 305 3.76 13.93 -4.99
CA VAL A 305 2.38 14.43 -4.92
C VAL A 305 2.13 15.49 -6.01
N LEU A 306 3.05 16.45 -6.15
CA LEU A 306 2.95 17.52 -7.15
C LEU A 306 3.01 16.97 -8.57
N THR A 307 3.97 16.08 -8.84
CA THR A 307 4.16 15.49 -10.18
C THR A 307 2.95 14.66 -10.59
N LYS A 308 2.38 13.90 -9.64
CA LYS A 308 1.16 13.13 -9.87
C LYS A 308 -0.05 14.04 -10.21
N ARG A 309 -0.07 15.26 -9.68
CA ARG A 309 -1.18 16.19 -9.89
C ARG A 309 -1.00 17.13 -11.08
N PHE A 310 0.19 17.74 -11.22
CA PHE A 310 0.43 18.82 -12.18
C PHE A 310 1.30 18.40 -13.37
N GLY A 311 1.90 17.23 -13.31
CA GLY A 311 2.92 16.81 -14.27
C GLY A 311 4.28 17.47 -14.01
N SER A 312 5.32 16.82 -14.49
CA SER A 312 6.71 17.23 -14.24
C SER A 312 7.05 18.59 -14.81
N ALA A 313 6.58 18.89 -16.02
CA ALA A 313 6.88 20.17 -16.68
C ALA A 313 6.43 21.38 -15.83
N GLN A 314 5.23 21.30 -15.23
CA GLN A 314 4.72 22.38 -14.39
C GLN A 314 5.42 22.44 -13.02
N VAL A 315 5.79 21.28 -12.47
CA VAL A 315 6.48 21.21 -11.17
C VAL A 315 7.89 21.77 -11.23
N PHE A 316 8.64 21.54 -12.31
CA PHE A 316 10.05 21.93 -12.37
C PHE A 316 10.34 23.20 -13.18
N ALA A 317 9.43 23.58 -14.07
CA ALA A 317 9.61 24.74 -14.95
C ALA A 317 8.45 25.75 -14.90
N GLY A 318 7.40 25.46 -14.12
CA GLY A 318 6.19 26.27 -14.05
C GLY A 318 6.21 27.39 -13.01
N GLY A 319 7.25 27.50 -12.20
CA GLY A 319 7.39 28.54 -11.18
C GLY A 319 6.33 28.46 -10.08
N LEU A 320 6.02 27.23 -9.59
CA LEU A 320 5.07 27.07 -8.51
C LEU A 320 5.64 27.58 -7.19
N LYS A 321 4.77 28.12 -6.33
CA LYS A 321 5.02 28.36 -4.92
C LYS A 321 4.24 27.34 -4.12
N VAL A 322 4.94 26.41 -3.46
CA VAL A 322 4.37 25.28 -2.76
C VAL A 322 4.50 25.50 -1.26
N TYR A 323 3.39 25.76 -0.60
CA TYR A 323 3.34 25.91 0.85
C TYR A 323 3.01 24.57 1.47
N THR A 324 3.93 24.06 2.28
CA THR A 324 3.80 22.74 2.90
C THR A 324 3.40 22.84 4.37
N SER A 325 3.09 21.70 4.97
CA SER A 325 2.68 21.57 6.35
C SER A 325 3.83 21.24 7.32
N ILE A 326 5.04 20.99 6.80
CA ILE A 326 6.19 20.60 7.60
C ILE A 326 6.63 21.73 8.54
N ASP A 327 6.98 21.39 9.77
CA ASP A 327 7.66 22.27 10.71
C ASP A 327 9.16 21.89 10.76
N MET A 328 10.01 22.77 10.28
CA MET A 328 11.44 22.49 10.16
C MET A 328 12.14 22.36 11.51
N LYS A 329 11.64 22.99 12.58
CA LYS A 329 12.15 22.80 13.93
C LYS A 329 11.85 21.39 14.42
N TRP A 330 10.61 20.93 14.27
CA TRP A 330 10.22 19.58 14.63
C TRP A 330 10.92 18.51 13.77
N GLN A 331 11.13 18.81 12.49
CA GLN A 331 11.86 17.93 11.56
C GLN A 331 13.32 17.74 12.02
N GLN A 332 13.98 18.82 12.45
CA GLN A 332 15.36 18.78 13.00
C GLN A 332 15.42 17.95 14.26
N GLU A 333 14.55 18.24 15.23
CA GLU A 333 14.47 17.50 16.50
C GLU A 333 14.25 16.00 16.27
N ALA A 334 13.32 15.64 15.38
CA ALA A 334 13.07 14.25 15.04
C ALA A 334 14.32 13.56 14.44
N MET A 335 15.00 14.23 13.49
CA MET A 335 16.21 13.69 12.86
C MET A 335 17.32 13.47 13.89
N ASP A 336 17.55 14.42 14.79
CA ASP A 336 18.60 14.34 15.80
C ASP A 336 18.32 13.26 16.85
N ILE A 337 17.06 13.13 17.27
CA ILE A 337 16.61 12.05 18.17
C ILE A 337 16.83 10.68 17.52
N LEU A 338 16.38 10.49 16.28
CA LEU A 338 16.56 9.22 15.60
C LEU A 338 18.05 8.89 15.41
N LYS A 339 18.86 9.84 14.95
CA LYS A 339 20.30 9.65 14.76
C LYS A 339 21.02 9.34 16.08
N SER A 340 20.81 10.12 17.12
CA SER A 340 21.46 9.93 18.41
C SER A 340 21.09 8.61 19.07
N THR A 341 19.84 8.15 18.89
CA THR A 341 19.38 6.86 19.44
C THR A 341 19.95 5.69 18.67
N THR A 342 20.01 5.75 17.34
CA THR A 342 20.45 4.62 16.50
C THR A 342 21.96 4.53 16.32
N ALA A 343 22.70 5.64 16.42
CA ALA A 343 24.14 5.68 16.19
C ALA A 343 24.96 4.68 17.03
N PRO A 344 24.69 4.51 18.36
CA PRO A 344 25.42 3.56 19.20
C PRO A 344 25.03 2.10 18.94
N LEU A 345 23.89 1.84 18.27
CA LEU A 345 23.36 0.49 18.12
C LEU A 345 24.11 -0.29 17.05
N ASN A 346 24.28 -1.59 17.31
CA ASN A 346 24.86 -2.54 16.38
C ASN A 346 24.28 -3.95 16.63
N PHE A 347 23.44 -4.42 15.71
CA PHE A 347 22.83 -5.76 15.71
C PHE A 347 23.49 -6.70 14.68
N GLY A 348 24.78 -6.50 14.37
CA GLY A 348 25.45 -7.06 13.21
C GLY A 348 25.24 -6.21 11.96
N PHE A 349 24.41 -5.20 12.06
CA PHE A 349 24.18 -4.10 11.10
C PHE A 349 23.78 -2.83 11.85
N LYS A 350 23.85 -1.68 11.17
CA LYS A 350 23.40 -0.41 11.72
C LYS A 350 21.90 -0.24 11.43
N PRO A 351 21.03 -0.18 12.45
CA PRO A 351 19.61 0.00 12.19
C PRO A 351 19.32 1.38 11.60
N SER A 352 18.30 1.46 10.76
CA SER A 352 17.68 2.71 10.32
C SER A 352 16.42 2.98 11.12
N ALA A 353 15.93 4.22 11.05
CA ALA A 353 14.67 4.59 11.68
C ALA A 353 13.88 5.55 10.79
N ALA A 354 12.56 5.59 11.01
CA ALA A 354 11.65 6.53 10.39
C ALA A 354 10.68 7.10 11.44
N LEU A 355 10.26 8.34 11.23
CA LEU A 355 9.25 9.01 12.07
C LEU A 355 8.33 9.83 11.17
N VAL A 356 7.02 9.69 11.38
CA VAL A 356 5.99 10.55 10.76
C VAL A 356 5.13 11.11 11.87
N ALA A 357 4.91 12.42 11.86
CA ALA A 357 3.98 13.08 12.79
C ALA A 357 2.88 13.82 12.01
N ILE A 358 1.63 13.62 12.43
CA ILE A 358 0.41 14.11 11.79
C ILE A 358 -0.43 14.90 12.80
N ASP A 359 -0.93 16.04 12.38
CA ASP A 359 -1.92 16.84 13.10
C ASP A 359 -3.31 16.20 12.94
N PRO A 360 -3.92 15.66 14.01
CA PRO A 360 -5.19 14.93 13.93
C PRO A 360 -6.37 15.78 13.46
N ALA A 361 -6.31 17.10 13.66
CA ALA A 361 -7.43 17.99 13.33
C ALA A 361 -7.62 18.22 11.83
N ASN A 362 -6.58 17.95 11.01
CA ASN A 362 -6.59 18.33 9.59
C ASN A 362 -5.80 17.38 8.68
N GLY A 363 -5.08 16.40 9.24
CA GLY A 363 -4.25 15.46 8.51
C GLY A 363 -2.90 16.04 8.04
N TYR A 364 -2.49 17.22 8.46
CA TYR A 364 -1.22 17.81 8.03
C TYR A 364 0.00 17.04 8.59
N ILE A 365 0.88 16.63 7.69
CA ILE A 365 2.16 16.01 8.04
C ILE A 365 3.09 17.10 8.53
N ARG A 366 3.34 17.13 9.84
CA ARG A 366 4.19 18.11 10.51
C ARG A 366 5.66 17.74 10.48
N THR A 367 5.95 16.44 10.41
CA THR A 367 7.30 15.89 10.38
C THR A 367 7.31 14.60 9.58
N MET A 368 8.35 14.38 8.76
CA MET A 368 8.56 13.13 8.02
C MET A 368 10.07 12.85 7.89
N VAL A 369 10.57 11.94 8.70
CA VAL A 369 11.93 11.40 8.59
C VAL A 369 11.84 10.03 7.94
N GLY A 370 12.22 9.92 6.68
CA GLY A 370 12.14 8.68 5.90
C GLY A 370 13.42 7.84 5.92
N GLY A 371 14.35 8.13 6.84
CA GLY A 371 15.65 7.49 6.96
C GLY A 371 16.69 8.45 7.52
N LEU A 372 17.89 7.96 7.81
CA LEU A 372 18.92 8.73 8.52
C LEU A 372 19.94 9.43 7.59
N ASP A 373 20.03 9.01 6.34
CA ASP A 373 20.99 9.53 5.35
C ASP A 373 20.40 9.45 3.92
N PHE A 374 19.77 10.53 3.49
CA PHE A 374 19.15 10.61 2.16
C PHE A 374 20.18 10.51 1.03
N LYS A 375 21.41 11.00 1.25
CA LYS A 375 22.46 10.92 0.22
C LYS A 375 22.86 9.49 -0.09
N LYS A 376 22.85 8.61 0.92
CA LYS A 376 23.14 7.19 0.75
C LYS A 376 21.93 6.37 0.30
N LYS A 377 20.74 6.69 0.82
CA LYS A 377 19.49 5.94 0.56
C LYS A 377 18.34 6.90 0.36
N GLN A 378 17.89 7.05 -0.88
CA GLN A 378 16.78 7.94 -1.23
C GLN A 378 15.41 7.32 -1.05
N PHE A 379 15.35 6.00 -0.82
CA PHE A 379 14.12 5.28 -0.53
C PHE A 379 13.51 5.78 0.77
N ASN A 380 12.30 6.34 0.67
CA ASN A 380 11.60 6.94 1.79
C ASN A 380 10.92 5.87 2.65
N LEU A 381 11.60 5.45 3.72
CA LEU A 381 11.07 4.42 4.62
C LEU A 381 9.74 4.85 5.25
N ALA A 382 9.49 6.15 5.42
CA ALA A 382 8.26 6.66 6.02
C ALA A 382 7.01 6.46 5.15
N SER A 383 7.14 6.50 3.82
CA SER A 383 6.01 6.49 2.90
C SER A 383 6.03 5.38 1.84
N GLN A 384 7.16 4.66 1.69
CA GLN A 384 7.34 3.65 0.65
C GLN A 384 7.65 2.25 1.20
N ALA A 385 8.29 2.16 2.39
CA ALA A 385 8.60 0.87 2.99
C ALA A 385 7.36 0.27 3.63
N ARG A 386 6.95 -0.90 3.15
CA ARG A 386 5.92 -1.71 3.80
C ARG A 386 6.59 -2.67 4.76
N ARG A 387 6.43 -2.39 6.06
CA ARG A 387 7.04 -3.16 7.17
C ARG A 387 5.94 -3.75 8.04
N GLN A 388 6.18 -4.91 8.61
CA GLN A 388 5.24 -5.54 9.53
C GLN A 388 5.09 -4.69 10.79
N ALA A 389 3.85 -4.27 11.10
CA ALA A 389 3.58 -3.42 12.26
C ALA A 389 3.61 -4.18 13.60
N GLY A 390 3.58 -5.51 13.56
CA GLY A 390 3.51 -6.29 14.77
C GLY A 390 2.28 -5.93 15.60
N SER A 391 2.45 -5.88 16.91
CA SER A 391 1.36 -5.54 17.86
C SER A 391 0.79 -4.12 17.73
N SER A 392 1.37 -3.24 16.91
CA SER A 392 0.76 -1.93 16.62
C SER A 392 -0.55 -2.02 15.83
N MET A 393 -0.86 -3.18 15.24
CA MET A 393 -2.17 -3.46 14.61
C MET A 393 -3.29 -3.74 15.62
N LYS A 394 -2.98 -4.15 16.85
CA LYS A 394 -3.97 -4.55 17.87
C LYS A 394 -5.03 -3.47 18.17
N PRO A 395 -4.73 -2.16 18.21
CA PRO A 395 -5.76 -1.14 18.42
C PRO A 395 -6.85 -1.11 17.35
N ILE A 396 -6.56 -1.52 16.10
CA ILE A 396 -7.55 -1.61 15.03
C ILE A 396 -8.51 -2.78 15.31
N VAL A 397 -7.97 -3.92 15.75
CA VAL A 397 -8.77 -5.08 16.16
C VAL A 397 -9.66 -4.71 17.36
N LEU A 398 -9.07 -4.02 18.36
CA LEU A 398 -9.82 -3.53 19.53
C LEU A 398 -10.94 -2.58 19.12
N ALA A 399 -10.66 -1.61 18.25
CA ALA A 399 -11.68 -0.68 17.74
C ALA A 399 -12.82 -1.43 17.03
N THR A 400 -12.49 -2.43 16.21
CA THR A 400 -13.48 -3.25 15.51
C THR A 400 -14.32 -4.05 16.49
N ALA A 401 -13.72 -4.65 17.53
CA ALA A 401 -14.42 -5.40 18.56
C ALA A 401 -15.37 -4.51 19.37
N VAL A 402 -14.90 -3.33 19.78
CA VAL A 402 -15.72 -2.35 20.53
C VAL A 402 -16.88 -1.83 19.66
N GLU A 403 -16.66 -1.56 18.37
CA GLU A 403 -17.72 -1.19 17.42
C GLU A 403 -18.78 -2.29 17.28
N GLN A 404 -18.38 -3.56 17.39
CA GLN A 404 -19.27 -4.72 17.40
C GLN A 404 -19.95 -4.97 18.75
N GLY A 405 -19.73 -4.13 19.75
CA GLY A 405 -20.40 -4.17 21.05
C GLY A 405 -19.56 -4.70 22.21
N MET A 406 -18.32 -5.14 22.00
CA MET A 406 -17.47 -5.69 23.05
C MET A 406 -17.07 -4.64 24.09
N ASN A 407 -17.16 -5.00 25.37
CA ASN A 407 -16.58 -4.23 26.47
C ASN A 407 -15.20 -4.81 26.83
N PRO A 408 -14.09 -4.09 26.63
CA PRO A 408 -12.75 -4.62 26.86
C PRO A 408 -12.41 -4.89 28.32
N ASP A 409 -13.08 -4.24 29.26
CA ASP A 409 -12.83 -4.41 30.70
C ASP A 409 -13.55 -5.65 31.28
N THR A 410 -14.67 -6.09 30.66
CA THR A 410 -15.49 -7.21 31.14
C THR A 410 -15.51 -8.42 30.21
N THR A 411 -14.83 -8.34 29.07
CA THR A 411 -14.65 -9.47 28.15
C THR A 411 -13.30 -10.14 28.39
N TYR A 412 -13.32 -11.44 28.61
CA TYR A 412 -12.16 -12.24 28.98
C TYR A 412 -11.85 -13.28 27.90
N TYR A 413 -10.56 -13.53 27.71
CA TYR A 413 -10.03 -14.66 26.92
C TYR A 413 -8.97 -15.40 27.73
N SER A 414 -8.69 -16.65 27.37
CA SER A 414 -7.60 -17.39 28.00
C SER A 414 -6.26 -16.82 27.54
N SER A 415 -5.38 -16.48 28.48
CA SER A 415 -3.98 -16.13 28.19
C SER A 415 -3.02 -17.32 28.28
N LYS A 416 -3.57 -18.57 28.36
CA LYS A 416 -2.75 -19.79 28.42
C LYS A 416 -2.01 -20.01 27.11
N SER A 417 -0.69 -20.01 27.18
CA SER A 417 0.23 -20.24 26.05
C SER A 417 0.67 -21.72 25.98
N PRO A 418 0.80 -22.30 24.75
CA PRO A 418 0.32 -21.76 23.49
C PRO A 418 -1.20 -21.87 23.32
N VAL A 419 -1.78 -20.97 22.50
CA VAL A 419 -3.14 -21.19 21.98
C VAL A 419 -3.07 -21.74 20.56
N VAL A 420 -3.97 -22.69 20.26
CA VAL A 420 -4.10 -23.30 18.94
C VAL A 420 -5.37 -22.76 18.28
N ILE A 421 -5.20 -22.02 17.20
CA ILE A 421 -6.29 -21.43 16.42
C ILE A 421 -6.56 -22.34 15.20
N PRO A 422 -7.75 -22.95 15.08
CA PRO A 422 -8.10 -23.76 13.92
C PRO A 422 -8.25 -22.84 12.67
N MET A 423 -7.54 -23.20 11.58
CA MET A 423 -7.54 -22.46 10.32
C MET A 423 -8.43 -23.11 9.25
N GLY A 424 -9.34 -23.98 9.63
CA GLY A 424 -10.22 -24.75 8.75
C GLY A 424 -9.72 -26.17 8.46
N LEU A 425 -10.52 -26.94 7.71
CA LEU A 425 -10.30 -28.39 7.52
C LEU A 425 -9.02 -28.74 6.73
N TYR A 426 -8.45 -27.81 5.97
CA TYR A 426 -7.35 -28.09 5.04
C TYR A 426 -6.09 -27.24 5.30
N ALA A 427 -6.08 -26.44 6.37
CA ALA A 427 -4.94 -25.64 6.76
C ALA A 427 -4.39 -26.09 8.11
N ALA A 428 -3.07 -26.05 8.28
CA ALA A 428 -2.45 -26.30 9.57
C ALA A 428 -2.96 -25.28 10.60
N PRO A 429 -3.20 -25.69 11.85
CA PRO A 429 -3.63 -24.77 12.89
C PRO A 429 -2.55 -23.71 13.15
N TRP A 430 -2.97 -22.48 13.43
CA TRP A 430 -2.07 -21.42 13.82
C TRP A 430 -1.78 -21.52 15.32
N ILE A 431 -0.52 -21.76 15.67
CA ILE A 431 -0.04 -21.87 17.06
C ILE A 431 0.53 -20.52 17.47
N VAL A 432 -0.02 -19.92 18.54
CA VAL A 432 0.41 -18.61 19.04
C VAL A 432 0.93 -18.74 20.46
N ASN A 433 2.17 -18.28 20.64
CA ASN A 433 2.81 -18.16 21.94
C ASN A 433 2.64 -16.74 22.50
N GLY A 434 2.65 -16.63 23.82
CA GLY A 434 2.60 -15.35 24.55
C GLY A 434 3.06 -15.53 25.99
N ASP A 435 3.30 -14.40 26.65
CA ASP A 435 3.82 -14.32 28.01
C ASP A 435 2.73 -13.87 29.01
N GLY A 436 1.46 -14.17 28.71
CA GLY A 436 0.33 -13.82 29.54
C GLY A 436 0.28 -14.58 30.87
N PRO A 437 -0.60 -14.18 31.81
CA PRO A 437 -0.66 -14.76 33.18
C PRO A 437 -1.15 -16.21 33.24
N GLY A 438 -1.58 -16.80 32.13
CA GLY A 438 -1.94 -18.21 32.01
C GLY A 438 -3.40 -18.54 32.39
N GLY A 439 -4.21 -17.54 32.74
CA GLY A 439 -5.63 -17.66 33.10
C GLY A 439 -6.55 -16.81 32.26
N PRO A 440 -7.82 -16.61 32.69
CA PRO A 440 -8.69 -15.61 32.09
C PRO A 440 -8.13 -14.21 32.25
N GLU A 441 -7.94 -13.48 31.12
CA GLU A 441 -7.43 -12.11 31.09
C GLU A 441 -8.41 -11.22 30.34
N SER A 442 -8.70 -10.02 30.89
CA SER A 442 -9.55 -9.06 30.19
C SER A 442 -8.83 -8.50 28.94
N VAL A 443 -9.60 -8.18 27.91
CA VAL A 443 -9.03 -7.60 26.69
C VAL A 443 -8.29 -6.30 26.98
N SER A 444 -8.74 -5.51 27.96
CA SER A 444 -8.07 -4.30 28.42
C SER A 444 -6.69 -4.58 29.03
N ALA A 445 -6.57 -5.58 29.89
CA ALA A 445 -5.28 -6.01 30.47
C ALA A 445 -4.37 -6.56 29.39
N ALA A 446 -4.86 -7.43 28.54
CA ALA A 446 -4.15 -7.98 27.39
C ALA A 446 -3.67 -6.91 26.40
N THR A 447 -4.44 -5.82 26.23
CA THR A 447 -4.01 -4.65 25.46
C THR A 447 -2.82 -3.97 26.11
N THR A 448 -2.90 -3.77 27.43
CA THR A 448 -1.86 -3.11 28.24
C THR A 448 -0.52 -3.84 28.17
N MET A 449 -0.55 -5.17 28.32
CA MET A 449 0.64 -6.04 28.27
C MET A 449 0.97 -6.55 26.87
N SER A 450 0.09 -6.26 25.91
CA SER A 450 0.27 -6.69 24.50
C SER A 450 0.21 -8.21 24.32
N ASP A 451 -0.65 -8.93 25.06
CA ASP A 451 -0.76 -10.38 24.98
C ASP A 451 -1.16 -10.84 23.55
N ASN A 452 -0.37 -11.75 22.98
CA ASN A 452 -0.60 -12.29 21.65
C ASN A 452 -1.69 -13.37 21.65
N VAL A 453 -1.77 -14.16 22.72
CA VAL A 453 -2.68 -15.31 22.86
C VAL A 453 -4.12 -14.83 22.93
N VAL A 454 -4.39 -13.79 23.74
CA VAL A 454 -5.71 -13.17 23.85
C VAL A 454 -6.11 -12.54 22.50
N TYR A 455 -5.20 -11.80 21.88
CA TYR A 455 -5.50 -11.11 20.62
C TYR A 455 -5.66 -12.05 19.41
N ALA A 456 -5.01 -13.20 19.42
CA ALA A 456 -5.23 -14.23 18.39
C ALA A 456 -6.67 -14.77 18.44
N GLN A 457 -7.19 -15.05 19.65
CA GLN A 457 -8.56 -15.47 19.86
C GLN A 457 -9.56 -14.37 19.52
N LEU A 458 -9.30 -13.14 20.00
CA LEU A 458 -10.13 -11.97 19.69
C LEU A 458 -10.21 -11.70 18.17
N SER A 459 -9.11 -11.88 17.43
CA SER A 459 -9.08 -11.70 15.98
C SER A 459 -10.02 -12.64 15.23
N VAL A 460 -10.14 -13.89 15.72
CA VAL A 460 -11.09 -14.86 15.15
C VAL A 460 -12.52 -14.42 15.39
N ASP A 461 -12.82 -13.97 16.62
CA ASP A 461 -14.19 -13.58 17.00
C ASP A 461 -14.64 -12.29 16.32
N VAL A 462 -13.72 -11.32 16.14
CA VAL A 462 -13.97 -10.06 15.42
C VAL A 462 -14.15 -10.28 13.91
N GLY A 463 -13.41 -11.23 13.36
CA GLY A 463 -13.29 -11.50 11.94
C GLY A 463 -12.20 -10.64 11.26
N PRO A 464 -11.23 -11.30 10.58
CA PRO A 464 -10.14 -10.59 9.87
C PRO A 464 -10.62 -9.58 8.82
N GLU A 465 -11.73 -9.90 8.11
CA GLU A 465 -12.35 -9.02 7.11
C GLU A 465 -12.85 -7.71 7.73
N ASN A 466 -13.44 -7.78 8.92
CA ASN A 466 -13.93 -6.61 9.63
C ASN A 466 -12.76 -5.75 10.10
N THR A 467 -11.69 -6.37 10.61
CA THR A 467 -10.45 -5.71 11.00
C THR A 467 -9.81 -4.99 9.80
N ALA A 468 -9.68 -5.65 8.66
CA ALA A 468 -9.12 -5.04 7.45
C ALA A 468 -9.98 -3.86 6.95
N ARG A 469 -11.30 -3.99 6.98
CA ARG A 469 -12.23 -2.91 6.63
C ARG A 469 -12.08 -1.71 7.55
N THR A 470 -11.96 -1.93 8.86
CA THR A 470 -11.71 -0.86 9.83
C THR A 470 -10.35 -0.21 9.60
N ALA A 471 -9.30 -0.99 9.34
CA ALA A 471 -7.96 -0.47 9.01
C ALA A 471 -8.01 0.47 7.79
N HIS A 472 -8.70 0.07 6.72
CA HIS A 472 -8.85 0.91 5.53
C HIS A 472 -9.67 2.19 5.81
N LYS A 473 -10.72 2.13 6.62
CA LYS A 473 -11.46 3.34 7.05
C LYS A 473 -10.57 4.30 7.84
N MET A 474 -9.64 3.77 8.64
CA MET A 474 -8.71 4.55 9.47
C MET A 474 -7.47 5.06 8.73
N GLY A 475 -7.28 4.72 7.44
CA GLY A 475 -6.22 5.30 6.60
C GLY A 475 -5.21 4.31 6.03
N VAL A 476 -5.26 3.02 6.37
CA VAL A 476 -4.38 2.01 5.74
C VAL A 476 -4.78 1.83 4.27
N THR A 477 -3.83 2.00 3.37
CA THR A 477 -4.01 1.83 1.91
C THR A 477 -3.24 0.62 1.36
N SER A 478 -2.29 0.10 2.12
CA SER A 478 -1.54 -1.12 1.81
C SER A 478 -2.49 -2.34 1.78
N PRO A 479 -2.26 -3.31 0.88
CA PRO A 479 -2.99 -4.57 0.90
C PRO A 479 -2.82 -5.29 2.24
N LEU A 480 -3.91 -5.78 2.79
CA LEU A 480 -3.93 -6.56 4.03
C LEU A 480 -4.36 -7.99 3.73
N GLU A 481 -3.63 -8.96 4.27
CA GLU A 481 -4.02 -10.36 4.21
C GLU A 481 -5.19 -10.63 5.18
N ILE A 482 -6.24 -11.26 4.67
CA ILE A 482 -7.47 -11.54 5.43
C ILE A 482 -7.31 -12.87 6.17
N VAL A 483 -6.48 -12.85 7.19
CA VAL A 483 -6.16 -14.00 8.04
C VAL A 483 -6.14 -13.59 9.52
N PRO A 484 -6.39 -14.50 10.47
CA PRO A 484 -6.40 -14.17 11.91
C PRO A 484 -5.12 -13.51 12.42
N SER A 485 -3.97 -13.80 11.80
CA SER A 485 -2.68 -13.19 12.16
C SER A 485 -2.57 -11.70 11.81
N ILE A 486 -3.58 -11.10 11.14
CA ILE A 486 -3.68 -9.65 10.93
C ILE A 486 -3.54 -8.86 12.24
N THR A 487 -4.03 -9.42 13.35
CA THR A 487 -3.91 -8.82 14.70
C THR A 487 -2.47 -8.67 15.17
N LEU A 488 -1.56 -9.50 14.67
CA LEU A 488 -0.12 -9.45 14.95
C LEU A 488 0.67 -8.68 13.88
N GLY A 489 -0.04 -7.98 12.96
CA GLY A 489 0.56 -7.10 11.98
C GLY A 489 1.45 -7.79 10.97
N THR A 490 1.06 -8.99 10.51
CA THR A 490 1.82 -9.79 9.54
C THR A 490 1.85 -9.16 8.15
N SER A 491 0.86 -8.33 7.80
CA SER A 491 0.85 -7.54 6.55
C SER A 491 1.73 -6.30 6.67
N GLY A 492 2.44 -5.98 5.58
CA GLY A 492 3.32 -4.80 5.56
C GLY A 492 2.54 -3.50 5.37
N VAL A 493 2.78 -2.53 6.25
CA VAL A 493 2.23 -1.16 6.21
C VAL A 493 3.35 -0.13 6.33
N THR A 494 3.09 1.12 5.94
CA THR A 494 4.08 2.20 6.04
C THR A 494 3.96 2.95 7.36
N PRO A 495 5.05 3.58 7.86
CA PRO A 495 4.97 4.49 9.01
C PRO A 495 3.97 5.64 8.82
N LEU A 496 3.78 6.13 7.60
CA LEU A 496 2.77 7.14 7.29
C LEU A 496 1.35 6.62 7.52
N GLU A 497 1.05 5.39 7.11
CA GLU A 497 -0.25 4.76 7.33
C GLU A 497 -0.52 4.51 8.82
N MET A 498 0.49 4.06 9.57
CA MET A 498 0.34 3.87 11.01
C MET A 498 0.14 5.21 11.74
N ALA A 499 0.89 6.26 11.38
CA ALA A 499 0.66 7.60 11.91
C ALA A 499 -0.78 8.10 11.62
N ASP A 500 -1.32 7.79 10.44
CA ASP A 500 -2.69 8.15 10.03
C ASP A 500 -3.76 7.41 10.84
N VAL A 501 -3.57 6.10 11.07
CA VAL A 501 -4.43 5.29 11.95
C VAL A 501 -4.51 5.89 13.35
N TYR A 502 -3.37 6.24 13.93
CA TYR A 502 -3.31 6.79 15.28
C TYR A 502 -3.79 8.26 15.32
N ALA A 503 -3.62 9.02 14.24
CA ALA A 503 -4.24 10.35 14.09
C ALA A 503 -5.76 10.25 14.04
N THR A 504 -6.32 9.22 13.42
CA THR A 504 -7.77 8.96 13.41
C THR A 504 -8.29 8.68 14.81
N LEU A 505 -7.58 7.92 15.65
CA LEU A 505 -7.94 7.73 17.07
C LEU A 505 -7.88 9.04 17.85
N ALA A 506 -6.79 9.81 17.67
CA ALA A 506 -6.59 11.12 18.31
C ALA A 506 -7.71 12.12 17.94
N ALA A 507 -8.21 12.05 16.71
CA ALA A 507 -9.33 12.86 16.21
C ALA A 507 -10.71 12.35 16.64
N GLY A 508 -10.79 11.40 17.59
CA GLY A 508 -12.07 10.84 18.05
C GLY A 508 -12.80 10.03 16.98
N GLY A 509 -12.08 9.34 16.11
CA GLY A 509 -12.61 8.49 15.04
C GLY A 509 -12.84 9.20 13.72
N ILE A 510 -12.43 10.45 13.58
CA ILE A 510 -12.47 11.18 12.31
C ILE A 510 -11.15 10.97 11.56
N HIS A 511 -11.22 10.37 10.39
CA HIS A 511 -10.06 10.21 9.50
C HIS A 511 -9.88 11.45 8.63
N HIS A 512 -8.73 12.10 8.74
CA HIS A 512 -8.27 13.18 7.88
C HIS A 512 -7.11 12.68 7.02
N ARG A 513 -7.33 12.53 5.72
CA ARG A 513 -6.29 12.03 4.82
C ARG A 513 -4.98 12.83 4.99
N PRO A 514 -3.81 12.17 5.11
CA PRO A 514 -2.52 12.84 5.26
C PRO A 514 -2.23 13.84 4.14
N GLN A 515 -1.81 15.05 4.49
CA GLN A 515 -1.53 16.16 3.58
C GLN A 515 -0.15 16.77 3.88
N ALA A 516 0.74 16.73 2.89
CA ALA A 516 2.03 17.42 2.97
C ALA A 516 1.95 18.86 2.46
N ILE A 517 0.91 19.22 1.70
CA ILE A 517 0.77 20.49 1.01
C ILE A 517 -0.45 21.22 1.52
N VAL A 518 -0.26 22.48 1.91
CA VAL A 518 -1.34 23.38 2.37
C VAL A 518 -2.00 24.08 1.20
N LYS A 519 -1.18 24.62 0.28
CA LYS A 519 -1.64 25.28 -0.98
C LYS A 519 -0.52 25.31 -2.00
N VAL A 520 -0.91 25.46 -3.26
CA VAL A 520 -0.01 25.72 -4.38
C VAL A 520 -0.47 26.96 -5.10
N GLU A 521 0.45 27.88 -5.32
CA GLU A 521 0.25 29.09 -6.12
C GLU A 521 1.05 28.97 -7.43
N ASN A 522 0.57 29.63 -8.47
CA ASN A 522 1.35 29.81 -9.70
C ASN A 522 2.35 30.97 -9.54
N ASN A 523 3.16 31.22 -10.57
CA ASN A 523 4.18 32.28 -10.59
C ASN A 523 3.58 33.70 -10.46
N ARG A 524 2.25 33.89 -10.65
CA ARG A 524 1.52 35.15 -10.47
C ARG A 524 0.91 35.28 -9.05
N GLY A 525 1.17 34.35 -8.15
CA GLY A 525 0.62 34.34 -6.78
C GLY A 525 -0.84 33.88 -6.66
N ARG A 526 -1.47 33.42 -7.77
CA ARG A 526 -2.83 32.88 -7.72
C ARG A 526 -2.79 31.45 -7.19
N VAL A 527 -3.63 31.15 -6.18
CA VAL A 527 -3.83 29.78 -5.69
C VAL A 527 -4.47 28.92 -6.79
N ILE A 528 -3.78 27.86 -7.19
CA ILE A 528 -4.22 26.91 -8.22
C ILE A 528 -4.65 25.56 -7.64
N TRP A 529 -4.25 25.29 -6.40
CA TRP A 529 -4.68 24.09 -5.69
C TRP A 529 -4.59 24.27 -4.18
N LYS A 530 -5.60 23.77 -3.50
CA LYS A 530 -5.66 23.62 -2.05
C LYS A 530 -6.27 22.25 -1.74
N PRO A 531 -5.54 21.32 -1.12
CA PRO A 531 -6.10 20.04 -0.71
C PRO A 531 -7.26 20.21 0.27
N THR A 532 -8.20 19.29 0.25
CA THR A 532 -9.26 19.25 1.27
C THR A 532 -8.73 18.64 2.56
N THR A 533 -9.02 19.28 3.68
CA THR A 533 -8.76 18.78 5.03
C THR A 533 -10.03 18.25 5.69
N LYS A 534 -11.13 18.10 4.91
CA LYS A 534 -12.39 17.56 5.43
C LYS A 534 -12.19 16.11 5.87
N GLY A 535 -12.51 15.83 7.14
CA GLY A 535 -12.48 14.49 7.69
C GLY A 535 -13.69 13.64 7.29
N THR A 536 -13.54 12.34 7.41
CA THR A 536 -14.58 11.32 7.22
C THR A 536 -14.72 10.50 8.51
N HIS A 537 -15.93 10.12 8.87
CA HIS A 537 -16.14 9.25 10.02
C HIS A 537 -15.62 7.84 9.72
N ALA A 538 -14.53 7.46 10.39
CA ALA A 538 -13.97 6.12 10.33
C ALA A 538 -14.51 5.23 11.46
N LEU A 539 -14.67 5.80 12.65
CA LEU A 539 -15.17 5.15 13.86
C LEU A 539 -16.15 6.06 14.57
N PRO A 540 -17.12 5.53 15.33
CA PRO A 540 -17.89 6.29 16.32
C PRO A 540 -16.95 6.90 17.38
N ALA A 541 -17.23 8.13 17.82
CA ALA A 541 -16.38 8.83 18.79
C ALA A 541 -16.27 8.08 20.13
N GLY A 542 -17.34 7.41 20.57
CA GLY A 542 -17.33 6.58 21.76
C GLY A 542 -16.40 5.36 21.63
N VAL A 543 -16.36 4.72 20.46
CA VAL A 543 -15.42 3.62 20.16
C VAL A 543 -13.98 4.12 20.26
N ALA A 544 -13.65 5.22 19.58
CA ALA A 544 -12.32 5.82 19.65
C ALA A 544 -11.93 6.20 21.09
N SER A 545 -12.89 6.68 21.90
CA SER A 545 -12.68 7.00 23.32
C SER A 545 -12.34 5.76 24.15
N VAL A 546 -13.06 4.66 23.99
CA VAL A 546 -12.78 3.38 24.71
C VAL A 546 -11.38 2.86 24.32
N VAL A 547 -11.05 2.86 23.03
CA VAL A 547 -9.72 2.45 22.56
C VAL A 547 -8.65 3.35 23.15
N THR A 548 -8.83 4.67 23.18
CA THR A 548 -7.90 5.63 23.75
C THR A 548 -7.62 5.32 25.22
N GLN A 549 -8.66 5.04 26.04
CA GLN A 549 -8.49 4.69 27.46
C GLN A 549 -7.64 3.41 27.64
N CYS A 550 -7.82 2.39 26.79
CA CYS A 550 -6.97 1.22 26.82
C CYS A 550 -5.51 1.57 26.44
N LEU A 551 -5.31 2.45 25.46
CA LEU A 551 -3.97 2.86 25.01
C LEU A 551 -3.27 3.84 25.98
N GLU A 552 -4.00 4.61 26.77
CA GLU A 552 -3.47 5.37 27.90
C GLU A 552 -2.88 4.42 28.96
N ARG A 553 -3.54 3.29 29.24
CA ARG A 553 -2.99 2.23 30.13
C ARG A 553 -1.71 1.61 29.57
N VAL A 554 -1.63 1.35 28.26
CA VAL A 554 -0.38 0.89 27.62
C VAL A 554 0.76 1.89 27.83
N ALA A 555 0.48 3.19 27.65
CA ALA A 555 1.48 4.25 27.75
C ALA A 555 1.85 4.61 29.21
N SER A 556 1.01 4.29 30.20
CA SER A 556 1.27 4.60 31.62
C SER A 556 1.82 3.40 32.41
N ALA A 557 1.26 2.20 32.23
CA ALA A 557 1.55 1.03 33.04
C ALA A 557 1.96 -0.21 32.22
N GLY A 558 1.84 -0.15 30.89
CA GLY A 558 2.10 -1.28 30.00
C GLY A 558 3.43 -1.18 29.26
N THR A 559 3.47 -1.83 28.10
CA THR A 559 4.68 -1.94 27.26
C THR A 559 5.23 -0.59 26.76
N GLY A 560 4.41 0.47 26.77
CA GLY A 560 4.77 1.83 26.38
C GLY A 560 5.18 2.73 27.53
N SER A 561 5.27 2.23 28.77
CA SER A 561 5.46 3.05 30.01
C SER A 561 6.74 3.88 30.02
N LYS A 562 7.79 3.48 29.29
CA LYS A 562 9.02 4.27 29.16
C LYS A 562 8.83 5.65 28.51
N THR A 563 7.68 5.91 27.86
CA THR A 563 7.33 7.24 27.39
C THR A 563 7.24 8.27 28.53
N ALA A 564 6.82 7.85 29.73
CA ALA A 564 6.67 8.71 30.89
C ALA A 564 7.99 9.37 31.36
N TYR A 565 9.13 8.74 31.07
CA TYR A 565 10.44 9.31 31.47
C TYR A 565 10.79 10.61 30.75
N TYR A 566 10.23 10.82 29.54
CA TYR A 566 10.55 11.98 28.72
C TYR A 566 9.36 12.88 28.47
N PHE A 567 8.14 12.31 28.49
CA PHE A 567 6.89 13.03 28.21
C PHE A 567 5.77 12.50 29.11
N ASN A 568 5.57 13.14 30.26
CA ASN A 568 4.60 12.75 31.28
C ASN A 568 3.32 13.59 31.23
N TYR A 569 2.70 13.70 30.06
CA TYR A 569 1.42 14.35 29.82
C TYR A 569 0.41 13.33 29.27
N PRO A 570 -0.88 13.70 29.12
CA PRO A 570 -1.89 12.82 28.53
C PRO A 570 -1.41 12.27 27.19
N ARG A 571 -1.29 10.95 27.11
CA ARG A 571 -0.79 10.24 25.92
C ARG A 571 -1.37 8.83 25.84
N ALA A 572 -1.61 8.38 24.64
CA ALA A 572 -2.04 7.04 24.32
C ALA A 572 -1.14 6.45 23.23
N GLY A 573 -0.92 5.15 23.23
CA GLY A 573 -0.07 4.55 22.22
C GLY A 573 0.10 3.05 22.37
N LYS A 574 0.74 2.42 21.38
CA LYS A 574 0.99 0.99 21.33
C LYS A 574 2.39 0.69 20.81
N THR A 575 3.06 -0.25 21.45
CA THR A 575 4.30 -0.84 20.95
C THR A 575 4.01 -1.88 19.87
N GLY A 576 4.88 -1.95 18.87
CA GLY A 576 4.97 -3.04 17.92
C GLY A 576 6.34 -3.71 17.98
N THR A 577 6.36 -5.02 17.91
CA THR A 577 7.57 -5.83 17.78
C THR A 577 7.20 -7.04 16.95
N THR A 578 7.94 -7.29 15.89
CA THR A 578 7.77 -8.47 15.05
C THR A 578 8.64 -9.62 15.54
N GLU A 579 8.44 -10.78 14.97
CA GLU A 579 9.26 -11.95 15.26
C GLU A 579 10.75 -11.63 15.07
N ASN A 580 11.61 -12.09 15.98
CA ASN A 580 13.05 -11.83 16.01
C ASN A 580 13.42 -10.32 16.02
N GLY A 581 12.47 -9.44 16.32
CA GLY A 581 12.71 -8.00 16.34
C GLY A 581 13.11 -7.41 14.99
N TRP A 582 12.68 -7.98 13.85
CA TRP A 582 12.98 -7.41 12.53
C TRP A 582 12.52 -5.98 12.38
N ASP A 583 11.34 -5.70 12.94
CA ASP A 583 10.71 -4.38 12.97
C ASP A 583 10.26 -4.06 14.39
N VAL A 584 10.64 -2.91 14.90
CA VAL A 584 10.17 -2.41 16.18
C VAL A 584 9.51 -1.05 16.00
N TRP A 585 8.39 -0.85 16.71
CA TRP A 585 7.52 0.30 16.53
C TRP A 585 7.07 0.89 17.86
N TYR A 586 6.76 2.16 17.83
CA TYR A 586 5.86 2.80 18.76
C TYR A 586 5.00 3.81 18.02
N ASP A 587 3.71 3.60 18.08
CA ASP A 587 2.72 4.46 17.47
C ASP A 587 1.85 5.05 18.58
N GLY A 588 1.82 6.38 18.67
CA GLY A 588 1.16 7.03 19.79
C GLY A 588 0.71 8.44 19.46
N TYR A 589 -0.10 8.99 20.35
CA TYR A 589 -0.72 10.30 20.16
C TYR A 589 -1.04 11.00 21.48
N THR A 590 -1.18 12.31 21.36
CA THR A 590 -1.88 13.22 22.25
C THR A 590 -3.12 13.75 21.52
N PRO A 591 -4.01 14.53 22.17
CA PRO A 591 -5.09 15.19 21.43
C PRO A 591 -4.64 16.12 20.29
N GLN A 592 -3.37 16.54 20.25
CA GLN A 592 -2.83 17.57 19.36
C GLN A 592 -1.95 17.00 18.25
N LEU A 593 -1.35 15.84 18.46
CA LEU A 593 -0.35 15.26 17.56
C LEU A 593 -0.38 13.75 17.66
N ALA A 594 -0.27 13.07 16.50
CA ALA A 594 -0.07 11.63 16.43
C ALA A 594 1.23 11.34 15.68
N ALA A 595 1.99 10.32 16.11
CA ALA A 595 3.18 9.92 15.38
C ALA A 595 3.44 8.42 15.45
N ALA A 596 4.00 7.90 14.36
CA ALA A 596 4.55 6.56 14.23
C ALA A 596 6.08 6.63 14.19
N VAL A 597 6.73 5.80 14.98
CA VAL A 597 8.19 5.61 14.99
C VAL A 597 8.51 4.17 14.70
N TRP A 598 9.34 3.94 13.70
CA TRP A 598 9.85 2.63 13.29
C TRP A 598 11.37 2.57 13.38
N MET A 599 11.93 1.42 13.74
CA MET A 599 13.34 1.09 13.64
C MET A 599 13.53 -0.34 13.15
N GLY A 600 14.53 -0.57 12.28
CA GLY A 600 14.83 -1.87 11.70
C GLY A 600 15.94 -1.81 10.66
N ASP A 601 16.16 -2.94 9.95
CA ASP A 601 17.03 -2.96 8.77
C ASP A 601 16.27 -2.37 7.57
N ALA A 602 16.84 -1.34 6.96
CA ALA A 602 16.23 -0.67 5.82
C ALA A 602 16.16 -1.52 4.54
N GLU A 603 16.90 -2.62 4.46
CA GLU A 603 17.02 -3.43 3.24
C GLU A 603 16.49 -4.85 3.38
N LYS A 604 16.54 -5.39 4.59
CA LYS A 604 16.28 -6.81 4.85
C LYS A 604 15.45 -6.98 6.13
N ASN A 605 14.96 -8.18 6.35
CA ASN A 605 14.42 -8.60 7.63
C ASN A 605 15.58 -9.19 8.47
N SER A 606 16.47 -8.31 8.95
CA SER A 606 17.59 -8.70 9.79
C SER A 606 17.17 -8.69 11.25
N PRO A 607 17.47 -9.74 12.04
CA PRO A 607 17.04 -9.82 13.43
C PRO A 607 17.78 -8.79 14.31
N MET A 608 17.02 -8.08 15.14
CA MET A 608 17.53 -7.25 16.23
C MET A 608 17.19 -7.94 17.55
N ASN A 609 17.89 -9.03 17.84
CA ASN A 609 17.61 -9.88 19.02
C ASN A 609 17.59 -9.05 20.31
N GLY A 610 16.49 -9.16 21.07
CA GLY A 610 16.28 -8.41 22.31
C GLY A 610 15.84 -6.96 22.10
N ALA A 611 15.58 -6.50 20.85
CA ALA A 611 15.03 -5.19 20.62
C ALA A 611 13.49 -5.21 20.69
N TYR A 612 12.95 -4.33 21.52
CA TYR A 612 11.52 -4.11 21.67
C TYR A 612 11.14 -2.66 21.36
N GLY A 613 9.94 -2.46 20.81
CA GLY A 613 9.44 -1.11 20.50
C GLY A 613 9.37 -0.21 21.73
N GLY A 614 9.09 -0.78 22.90
CA GLY A 614 9.10 -0.07 24.19
C GLY A 614 10.48 0.44 24.63
N ASP A 615 11.57 -0.18 24.15
CA ASP A 615 12.92 0.17 24.58
C ASP A 615 13.56 1.25 23.71
N TYR A 616 13.21 1.30 22.43
CA TYR A 616 13.82 2.21 21.47
C TYR A 616 12.82 3.21 20.88
N CYS A 617 11.72 2.72 20.29
CA CYS A 617 10.78 3.60 19.58
C CYS A 617 9.93 4.45 20.55
N ALA A 618 9.50 3.89 21.69
CA ALA A 618 8.73 4.64 22.67
C ALA A 618 9.54 5.83 23.29
N PRO A 619 10.81 5.66 23.69
CA PRO A 619 11.65 6.79 24.07
C PRO A 619 11.91 7.81 22.95
N MET A 620 12.11 7.37 21.70
CA MET A 620 12.26 8.28 20.55
C MET A 620 11.01 9.12 20.36
N TRP A 621 9.84 8.49 20.37
CA TRP A 621 8.55 9.15 20.29
C TRP A 621 8.37 10.18 21.42
N ALA A 622 8.64 9.79 22.66
CA ALA A 622 8.43 10.65 23.83
C ALA A 622 9.37 11.87 23.85
N LYS A 623 10.65 11.69 23.48
CA LYS A 623 11.60 12.79 23.32
C LYS A 623 11.14 13.78 22.24
N PHE A 624 10.65 13.26 21.11
CA PHE A 624 10.12 14.08 20.03
C PHE A 624 8.89 14.88 20.49
N PHE A 625 7.95 14.26 21.20
CA PHE A 625 6.77 14.95 21.71
C PHE A 625 7.11 15.98 22.78
N ALA A 626 8.08 15.69 23.64
CA ALA A 626 8.59 16.65 24.61
C ALA A 626 9.19 17.91 23.95
N ALA A 627 9.92 17.73 22.85
CA ALA A 627 10.50 18.85 22.09
C ALA A 627 9.44 19.59 21.27
N ALA A 628 8.59 18.86 20.55
CA ALA A 628 7.59 19.44 19.63
C ALA A 628 6.47 20.20 20.38
N LEU A 629 6.02 19.69 21.53
CA LEU A 629 4.91 20.27 22.31
C LEU A 629 5.36 21.07 23.54
N LYS A 630 6.66 21.38 23.65
CA LYS A 630 7.25 22.04 24.82
C LYS A 630 6.50 23.29 25.30
N ASP A 631 6.11 24.13 24.35
CA ASP A 631 5.51 25.44 24.61
C ASP A 631 3.99 25.44 24.32
N GLN A 632 3.36 24.26 24.32
CA GLN A 632 1.93 24.11 24.02
C GLN A 632 1.15 23.60 25.23
N PRO A 633 -0.16 23.92 25.32
CA PRO A 633 -1.02 23.30 26.34
C PRO A 633 -1.06 21.79 26.14
N HIS A 634 -1.23 21.04 27.23
CA HIS A 634 -1.36 19.58 27.20
C HIS A 634 -2.77 19.15 27.61
N PRO A 635 -3.78 19.27 26.74
CA PRO A 635 -5.15 18.93 27.06
C PRO A 635 -5.30 17.42 27.30
N SER A 636 -6.24 17.05 28.15
CA SER A 636 -6.70 15.67 28.32
C SER A 636 -7.50 15.21 27.11
N PHE A 637 -7.54 13.91 26.89
CA PHE A 637 -8.41 13.33 25.88
C PHE A 637 -9.89 13.60 26.20
N LYS A 638 -10.67 13.92 25.15
CA LYS A 638 -12.12 14.03 25.29
C LYS A 638 -12.73 12.65 25.43
N THR A 639 -13.53 12.46 26.47
CA THR A 639 -14.27 11.22 26.67
C THR A 639 -15.66 11.33 26.03
N TYR A 640 -16.00 10.33 25.23
CA TYR A 640 -17.31 10.20 24.60
C TYR A 640 -18.01 8.93 25.12
N PRO A 641 -19.31 8.99 25.47
CA PRO A 641 -20.03 7.82 25.94
C PRO A 641 -20.12 6.78 24.83
N TRP A 642 -20.07 5.51 25.22
CA TRP A 642 -20.31 4.36 24.36
C TRP A 642 -21.16 3.35 25.09
N THR A 643 -22.21 2.85 24.43
CA THR A 643 -23.05 1.78 24.97
C THR A 643 -22.59 0.47 24.34
N PHE A 644 -22.09 -0.43 25.16
CA PHE A 644 -21.71 -1.76 24.71
C PHE A 644 -22.95 -2.59 24.40
N GLY A 645 -22.86 -3.38 23.34
CA GLY A 645 -23.90 -4.32 22.93
C GLY A 645 -23.63 -5.73 23.46
N PRO A 646 -24.47 -6.71 23.10
CA PRO A 646 -24.20 -8.10 23.39
C PRO A 646 -22.96 -8.56 22.60
N TRP A 647 -22.00 -9.17 23.30
CA TRP A 647 -20.82 -9.78 22.71
C TRP A 647 -20.78 -11.27 23.04
N HIS A 648 -20.70 -12.09 22.01
CA HIS A 648 -20.66 -13.56 22.15
C HIS A 648 -19.54 -14.12 21.25
N GLY A 649 -18.30 -13.94 21.69
CA GLY A 649 -17.12 -14.52 21.02
C GLY A 649 -17.08 -16.05 21.21
N LYS A 650 -16.81 -16.79 20.15
CA LYS A 650 -16.70 -18.26 20.19
C LYS A 650 -15.52 -18.73 21.02
N MET A 651 -14.47 -17.89 21.12
CA MET A 651 -13.24 -18.18 21.85
C MET A 651 -13.20 -17.51 23.25
N GLN A 652 -14.29 -16.81 23.63
CA GLN A 652 -14.36 -16.06 24.89
C GLN A 652 -14.29 -16.98 26.11
N ALA A 653 -13.47 -16.62 27.11
CA ALA A 653 -13.40 -17.30 28.40
C ALA A 653 -14.44 -16.71 29.39
N MET A 654 -14.78 -17.50 30.42
CA MET A 654 -15.62 -17.01 31.50
C MET A 654 -14.86 -16.00 32.38
N SER A 655 -15.61 -15.03 32.94
CA SER A 655 -15.05 -14.08 33.92
C SER A 655 -14.56 -14.81 35.18
N PRO A 656 -13.44 -14.42 35.79
CA PRO A 656 -12.96 -14.98 37.06
C PRO A 656 -13.99 -14.90 38.19
N SER A 657 -14.87 -13.91 38.19
CA SER A 657 -15.95 -13.76 39.20
C SER A 657 -17.09 -14.72 39.05
N ALA A 658 -17.22 -15.46 37.94
CA ALA A 658 -18.30 -16.44 37.73
C ALA A 658 -17.96 -17.85 38.25
N SER A 659 -16.71 -18.12 38.62
CA SER A 659 -16.24 -19.42 39.10
C SER A 659 -16.21 -19.57 40.64
N GLY A 660 -16.71 -18.56 41.38
CA GLY A 660 -16.63 -18.53 42.83
C GLY A 660 -17.98 -18.33 43.55
N SER A 661 -19.01 -19.13 43.26
CA SER A 661 -20.12 -19.36 44.22
C SER A 661 -20.18 -20.83 44.55
N PRO A 662 -19.64 -21.28 45.71
CA PRO A 662 -19.97 -22.60 46.18
C PRO A 662 -21.41 -22.57 46.64
N SER A 663 -22.21 -23.48 46.11
CA SER A 663 -23.55 -23.84 46.55
C SER A 663 -23.58 -23.94 48.09
N ALA A 664 -24.39 -23.15 48.72
CA ALA A 664 -24.63 -23.21 50.16
C ALA A 664 -25.26 -24.54 50.50
N SER A 665 -24.55 -25.43 51.16
CA SER A 665 -25.11 -26.52 51.93
C SER A 665 -25.15 -26.10 53.41
N THR A 666 -26.35 -26.24 53.94
CA THR A 666 -26.81 -25.87 55.26
C THR A 666 -26.06 -26.49 56.44
N SER A 667 -25.97 -25.66 57.49
CA SER A 667 -26.04 -26.03 58.92
C SER A 667 -24.83 -26.60 59.61
N ALA A 668 -24.21 -25.80 60.46
CA ALA A 668 -24.07 -26.06 61.91
C ALA A 668 -23.54 -24.80 62.64
N LYS A 669 -24.13 -24.57 63.80
CA LYS A 669 -24.02 -23.41 64.69
C LYS A 669 -22.70 -23.39 65.50
N PRO A 670 -22.31 -22.29 66.12
CA PRO A 670 -20.92 -21.94 66.49
C PRO A 670 -20.57 -22.35 67.94
N THR A 671 -19.27 -22.51 68.19
CA THR A 671 -18.75 -22.41 69.54
C THR A 671 -17.55 -21.44 69.58
N ALA A 672 -17.59 -20.54 70.53
CA ALA A 672 -16.73 -19.39 70.68
C ALA A 672 -15.50 -19.71 71.59
N THR A 673 -14.44 -18.87 71.39
CA THR A 673 -13.52 -18.27 72.39
C THR A 673 -12.24 -19.06 72.72
N PRO A 674 -11.11 -18.43 73.13
CA PRO A 674 -10.64 -17.04 73.00
C PRO A 674 -9.16 -16.84 72.59
N THR A 675 -8.90 -15.66 72.20
CA THR A 675 -7.70 -14.83 72.26
C THR A 675 -6.41 -15.28 72.96
N LYS A 676 -5.27 -15.15 72.24
CA LYS A 676 -4.04 -14.60 72.89
C LYS A 676 -3.14 -13.94 71.84
N THR A 677 -2.95 -12.65 72.07
CA THR A 677 -1.93 -11.71 71.56
C THR A 677 -0.55 -12.14 72.02
N ILE A 678 0.45 -12.05 71.15
CA ILE A 678 1.83 -11.60 71.49
C ILE A 678 2.59 -11.28 70.18
N ASN A 679 3.01 -10.04 70.06
CA ASN A 679 4.16 -9.57 69.23
C ASN A 679 5.41 -9.68 70.11
N PRO A 680 6.63 -9.88 69.62
CA PRO A 680 7.43 -8.78 69.08
C PRO A 680 8.43 -9.17 67.98
N GLN A 681 8.84 -8.17 67.26
CA GLN A 681 10.03 -8.08 66.42
C GLN A 681 11.34 -8.27 67.25
N PRO A 682 12.44 -8.80 66.67
CA PRO A 682 13.60 -7.91 66.42
C PRO A 682 14.45 -8.22 65.17
N THR A 683 14.88 -7.19 64.55
CA THR A 683 16.18 -6.66 64.02
C THR A 683 17.33 -7.63 63.58
N PRO A 684 18.23 -7.15 62.71
CA PRO A 684 18.88 -7.86 61.61
C PRO A 684 20.26 -8.44 61.95
N THR A 685 20.72 -9.41 61.15
CA THR A 685 22.12 -9.83 61.22
C THR A 685 22.79 -9.82 59.84
N LYS A 686 23.99 -9.31 59.87
CA LYS A 686 24.93 -8.97 58.78
C LYS A 686 25.45 -10.19 58.00
N THR A 687 25.65 -9.97 56.74
CA THR A 687 26.84 -10.19 55.90
C THR A 687 27.52 -11.56 55.84
N LYS A 688 27.65 -12.06 54.62
CA LYS A 688 28.98 -12.53 54.12
C LYS A 688 28.99 -12.54 52.58
N THR A 689 29.99 -11.89 52.04
CA THR A 689 30.41 -11.85 50.61
C THR A 689 31.03 -13.19 50.24
N PRO A 690 30.78 -13.77 49.06
CA PRO A 690 31.62 -14.82 48.50
C PRO A 690 32.62 -14.29 47.49
N THR A 691 33.80 -14.84 47.60
CA THR A 691 35.05 -14.69 46.85
C THR A 691 34.93 -15.25 45.41
N PRO A 692 35.76 -14.75 44.46
CA PRO A 692 35.61 -15.06 43.05
C PRO A 692 36.18 -16.44 42.64
N GLN A 693 35.52 -17.09 41.65
CA GLN A 693 35.90 -18.34 41.06
C GLN A 693 36.70 -18.12 39.75
N PRO A 694 37.63 -19.03 39.41
CA PRO A 694 38.64 -18.78 38.38
C PRO A 694 38.15 -19.02 36.96
N THR A 695 38.80 -18.34 36.03
CA THR A 695 38.71 -18.33 34.59
C THR A 695 39.02 -19.72 33.94
N PRO A 696 38.28 -20.21 32.98
CA PRO A 696 38.72 -21.38 32.21
C PRO A 696 39.53 -20.98 30.97
N THR A 697 40.52 -21.79 30.75
CA THR A 697 41.58 -21.78 29.76
C THR A 697 41.04 -22.00 28.32
N LYS A 698 41.63 -21.30 27.36
CA LYS A 698 41.40 -21.44 25.92
C LYS A 698 41.75 -22.85 25.43
N THR A 699 40.85 -23.47 24.72
CA THR A 699 41.11 -24.63 23.86
C THR A 699 40.98 -24.27 22.39
N LYS A 700 41.99 -24.67 21.61
CA LYS A 700 42.21 -24.41 20.18
C LYS A 700 41.16 -25.08 19.31
N GLN A 701 40.65 -24.36 18.30
CA GLN A 701 39.90 -24.92 17.18
C GLN A 701 40.78 -25.74 16.22
N PRO A 702 40.25 -26.80 15.65
CA PRO A 702 40.89 -27.45 14.50
C PRO A 702 40.42 -26.85 13.17
N LYS A 703 41.35 -26.86 12.23
CA LYS A 703 41.37 -26.35 10.85
C LYS A 703 40.47 -27.20 9.93
N PRO A 704 39.76 -26.64 8.96
CA PRO A 704 38.97 -27.43 8.01
C PRO A 704 39.79 -27.99 6.87
N THR A 705 39.50 -29.22 6.46
CA THR A 705 40.05 -29.96 5.32
C THR A 705 39.11 -29.83 4.10
N PRO A 706 39.64 -29.86 2.87
CA PRO A 706 38.98 -29.37 1.68
C PRO A 706 38.05 -30.36 0.97
N THR A 707 37.16 -29.79 0.19
CA THR A 707 36.16 -30.26 -0.76
C THR A 707 36.59 -31.33 -1.75
N PRO A 708 35.70 -32.16 -2.23
CA PRO A 708 35.76 -32.64 -3.60
C PRO A 708 34.65 -32.07 -4.49
N THR A 709 35.09 -31.69 -5.66
CA THR A 709 34.39 -31.30 -6.87
C THR A 709 33.41 -32.39 -7.34
N GLY A 710 32.20 -31.99 -7.68
CA GLY A 710 31.28 -32.83 -8.40
C GLY A 710 30.18 -32.00 -9.03
N THR A 711 30.25 -31.80 -10.34
CA THR A 711 29.22 -31.21 -11.21
C THR A 711 28.03 -32.16 -11.34
N PRO A 712 26.82 -31.66 -11.37
CA PRO A 712 25.93 -32.07 -12.44
C PRO A 712 25.19 -30.90 -13.13
N THR A 713 25.22 -30.97 -14.41
CA THR A 713 24.40 -30.36 -15.43
C THR A 713 22.90 -30.57 -15.13
N ALA A 714 22.13 -29.46 -15.06
CA ALA A 714 20.68 -29.51 -15.22
C ALA A 714 20.23 -28.30 -16.03
N GLY A 715 19.54 -28.59 -17.12
CA GLY A 715 19.09 -27.65 -18.12
C GLY A 715 17.91 -26.75 -17.69
N PRO A 716 17.50 -25.82 -18.56
CA PRO A 716 16.67 -24.68 -18.20
C PRO A 716 15.18 -25.02 -18.25
N LYS A 717 14.54 -25.25 -17.09
CA LYS A 717 13.07 -25.44 -17.01
C LYS A 717 12.39 -24.81 -15.78
N GLN A 718 12.90 -23.73 -15.22
CA GLN A 718 12.26 -23.12 -14.03
C GLN A 718 11.90 -21.62 -14.11
N LEU A 719 11.96 -21.00 -15.29
CA LEU A 719 11.61 -19.55 -15.40
C LEU A 719 10.16 -19.27 -15.84
N VAL A 720 9.37 -20.29 -16.16
CA VAL A 720 7.98 -20.13 -16.62
C VAL A 720 6.96 -20.23 -15.47
N ALA A 721 7.34 -20.72 -14.31
CA ALA A 721 6.43 -20.97 -13.19
C ALA A 721 6.01 -19.75 -12.37
N LEU A 722 6.53 -18.55 -12.66
CA LEU A 722 6.16 -17.30 -11.93
C LEU A 722 5.02 -16.51 -12.58
N LEU A 723 4.42 -17.01 -13.64
CA LEU A 723 3.30 -16.35 -14.34
C LEU A 723 2.00 -17.17 -14.36
N THR A 724 1.96 -18.37 -13.75
CA THR A 724 0.72 -19.15 -13.69
C THR A 724 0.48 -19.65 -12.28
N THR A 725 -0.42 -19.00 -11.57
CA THR A 725 -1.08 -19.56 -10.39
C THR A 725 -2.00 -20.70 -10.87
N PRO A 726 -2.03 -21.88 -10.22
CA PRO A 726 -2.88 -22.97 -10.63
C PRO A 726 -4.35 -22.65 -10.34
N THR A 727 -5.18 -22.67 -11.38
CA THR A 727 -6.63 -22.72 -11.29
C THR A 727 -7.05 -24.05 -10.67
N HIS A 728 -7.53 -24.02 -9.44
CA HIS A 728 -8.35 -25.11 -8.91
C HIS A 728 -9.79 -24.92 -9.36
N THR A 729 -10.16 -25.69 -10.38
CA THR A 729 -11.56 -25.98 -10.70
C THR A 729 -12.19 -26.80 -9.56
N ARG A 730 -13.22 -26.29 -8.93
CA ARG A 730 -14.20 -27.09 -8.22
C ARG A 730 -15.62 -26.67 -8.57
N GLY A 731 -16.40 -27.73 -8.86
CA GLY A 731 -17.73 -27.70 -9.38
C GLY A 731 -18.73 -26.93 -8.53
N VAL A 732 -19.66 -26.33 -9.24
CA VAL A 732 -20.82 -25.63 -8.72
C VAL A 732 -21.88 -26.68 -8.42
N ALA A 733 -22.29 -26.79 -7.16
CA ALA A 733 -23.55 -27.40 -6.77
C ALA A 733 -24.62 -26.30 -6.72
N ALA A 734 -25.70 -26.52 -7.45
CA ALA A 734 -26.86 -25.64 -7.50
C ALA A 734 -27.57 -25.60 -6.13
N GLY A 735 -27.79 -24.43 -5.59
CA GLY A 735 -28.61 -24.15 -4.41
C GLY A 735 -29.54 -22.98 -4.69
N THR A 736 -30.79 -23.25 -4.52
CA THR A 736 -32.04 -22.56 -4.74
C THR A 736 -32.04 -21.06 -4.34
N VAL A 737 -32.58 -20.25 -5.24
CA VAL A 737 -32.87 -18.81 -5.06
C VAL A 737 -34.09 -18.65 -4.17
N ALA A 738 -33.97 -17.91 -3.08
CA ALA A 738 -35.10 -17.28 -2.37
C ALA A 738 -35.12 -15.79 -2.70
N THR A 739 -36.18 -15.35 -3.33
CA THR A 739 -36.49 -13.96 -3.67
C THR A 739 -36.95 -13.22 -2.40
N THR A 740 -36.26 -12.12 -2.07
CA THR A 740 -36.84 -11.02 -1.27
C THR A 740 -36.59 -9.69 -1.97
N THR A 741 -37.67 -9.02 -2.28
CA THR A 741 -37.77 -7.67 -2.85
C THR A 741 -37.34 -6.64 -1.83
N GLY A 742 -36.42 -5.73 -2.20
CA GLY A 742 -36.04 -4.57 -1.40
C GLY A 742 -35.17 -3.61 -2.19
N THR A 743 -35.73 -2.50 -2.54
CA THR A 743 -35.28 -1.33 -3.29
C THR A 743 -33.90 -0.78 -2.90
N GLY A 744 -33.03 -0.45 -3.88
CA GLY A 744 -31.86 0.40 -3.67
C GLY A 744 -30.67 0.05 -4.57
N ASP A 745 -30.83 0.27 -5.88
CA ASP A 745 -29.83 -0.08 -6.90
C ASP A 745 -28.96 1.12 -7.26
N THR A 746 -27.66 1.09 -6.89
CA THR A 746 -26.58 1.88 -7.54
C THR A 746 -25.22 1.15 -7.53
N GLY A 747 -25.16 -0.09 -7.04
CA GLY A 747 -23.89 -0.79 -6.77
C GLY A 747 -23.15 -1.33 -8.00
N LEU A 748 -23.85 -1.78 -9.03
CA LEU A 748 -23.24 -2.44 -10.20
C LEU A 748 -22.73 -1.45 -11.25
N ALA A 749 -23.39 -0.31 -11.41
CA ALA A 749 -22.96 0.72 -12.35
C ALA A 749 -21.68 1.45 -11.85
N GLY A 750 -21.57 1.68 -10.53
CA GLY A 750 -20.37 2.26 -9.89
C GLY A 750 -19.15 1.36 -10.04
N SER A 751 -19.29 0.07 -9.78
CA SER A 751 -18.19 -0.90 -9.86
C SER A 751 -17.67 -1.12 -11.28
N LEU A 752 -18.55 -1.08 -12.29
CA LEU A 752 -18.17 -1.14 -13.71
C LEU A 752 -17.44 0.14 -14.15
N VAL A 753 -17.86 1.31 -13.66
CA VAL A 753 -17.23 2.60 -13.95
C VAL A 753 -15.83 2.68 -13.35
N ASP A 754 -15.65 2.25 -12.10
CA ASP A 754 -14.34 2.21 -11.44
C ASP A 754 -13.41 1.18 -12.08
N TRP A 755 -13.96 0.05 -12.54
CA TRP A 755 -13.22 -0.96 -13.27
C TRP A 755 -12.75 -0.45 -14.65
N PHE A 756 -13.63 0.23 -15.42
CA PHE A 756 -13.25 0.89 -16.67
C PHE A 756 -12.21 2.00 -16.46
N ALA A 757 -12.32 2.76 -15.37
CA ALA A 757 -11.33 3.77 -14.99
C ALA A 757 -9.93 3.17 -14.79
N GLY A 758 -9.84 2.02 -14.11
CA GLY A 758 -8.59 1.31 -13.90
C GLY A 758 -7.94 0.79 -15.19
N VAL A 759 -8.76 0.28 -16.13
CA VAL A 759 -8.30 -0.24 -17.43
C VAL A 759 -7.76 0.87 -18.33
N LEU A 760 -8.39 2.06 -18.28
CA LEU A 760 -8.02 3.22 -19.07
C LEU A 760 -6.91 4.06 -18.42
N GLY A 761 -6.41 3.68 -17.23
CA GLY A 761 -5.39 4.41 -16.50
C GLY A 761 -5.90 5.71 -15.87
N LEU A 762 -7.18 5.73 -15.49
CA LEU A 762 -7.89 6.87 -14.88
C LEU A 762 -7.76 6.89 -13.36
#